data_17c0059e8a4ff552383859033e81a152
#
_entry.id   17c0059e8a4ff552383859033e81a152
#
_cell.length_a   1.000
_cell.length_b   1.000
_cell.length_c   1.000
_cell.angle_alpha   90.00
_cell.angle_beta   90.00
_cell.angle_gamma   90.00
#
_symmetry.space_group_name_H-M   'P 1'
#
loop_
_entity.id
_entity.type
_entity.pdbx_description
1 polymer ?
#
loop_
_entity_poly.entity_id
_entity_poly.type
_entity_poly.pdbx_seq_one_letter_code
_entity_poly.pdbx_strand_id
1 'polypeptide(L)'
;MLIQTNRYQTPVTQELLDSLPSEVAEQLMDCLTNIQFIKNLISPDRPYYKDLPRDAEGKAIVDITNPPILEDADYFRQAALHYQKHECYTFLKPNSNPNSEFRKFWDEERRRCWEGLIRPSDGAWISGFNYWFLNYQPMMVNKITEGRKKAVRVESFPFIQEGNVWRYYYLFNAREQGHHAIELAKRGCAKSYSLSAIMGHNLILGESEESRRRVITVLTAYQKEYLSDNKDGTLSKFKPAINFSFSHTPFPHLMLKNSPNEMSWQMGYKDEYGIERGSLNQVLAVSAKDDSEKLRGKRGWILFEEMGSFKGLLSLYDITRKSVEDGDYTFATMYLVGTAAEDESDFSSAKTLLYYPEAYNILSVENVYDRPKQGKPTFGYFFPSYVNRAGCYNKDGVSDVVKALIEILMQRHKAKYSADPKSVLRVIAEDPITPAEAIIKVKAAFFPVTTLTERLQQLDTDAHSFDDVYIGKLVMNKSGEVEFKPTSDEPIRKYGVENDTPGAIEIFELPEKDRSGKVPNTRYIIGHDPVDNDQAESSSLSSTFVLDLWTDKIVAEYTGRQAFAEDNFEIVRLLCLFYNAKCLYESNKKGIYAYFAKMNCTHLLADTPEYLRDKQMVKYSSFGSNQKGVNATAAINNYANGLIRDWLMKPVTMITTIDGVEQEVVTQNLFFLRNRALIEELIAFNPEINVDRIRALGMVMLYREEKMVLYQGNPSRDKDATPKDYIGNDPFFTNNYDKKFKKPVNLVKDVATS
;
A
#
# COMPACT_ATOMS: atom_id res chain seq x y z
N MET A 1 -32.96 3.47 17.90
CA MET A 1 -32.19 3.65 16.67
C MET A 1 -30.97 4.49 17.05
N LEU A 2 -29.77 3.95 16.90
CA LEU A 2 -28.54 4.63 17.34
C LEU A 2 -28.05 5.63 16.28
N ILE A 3 -28.25 5.30 15.00
CA ILE A 3 -27.94 6.16 13.86
C ILE A 3 -29.17 6.19 12.95
N GLN A 4 -29.64 7.40 12.60
CA GLN A 4 -30.69 7.54 11.59
C GLN A 4 -30.09 7.29 10.21
N THR A 5 -30.77 6.44 9.44
CA THR A 5 -30.34 6.08 8.09
C THR A 5 -31.52 6.27 7.11
N ASN A 6 -31.19 6.43 5.80
CA ASN A 6 -32.23 6.45 4.78
C ASN A 6 -32.89 5.05 4.63
N ARG A 7 -34.04 5.03 3.96
CA ARG A 7 -34.91 3.83 3.82
C ARG A 7 -34.27 2.63 3.10
N TYR A 8 -33.13 2.82 2.44
CA TYR A 8 -32.46 1.77 1.69
C TYR A 8 -31.38 1.04 2.51
N GLN A 9 -31.15 1.49 3.74
CA GLN A 9 -30.14 0.94 4.63
C GLN A 9 -30.76 0.03 5.68
N THR A 10 -30.03 -1.02 6.05
CA THR A 10 -30.34 -1.81 7.24
C THR A 10 -30.33 -0.90 8.48
N PRO A 11 -31.40 -0.90 9.31
CA PRO A 11 -31.48 -0.05 10.49
C PRO A 11 -30.41 -0.39 11.53
N VAL A 12 -29.69 0.63 12.05
CA VAL A 12 -28.69 0.45 13.11
C VAL A 12 -29.39 0.55 14.46
N THR A 13 -29.72 -0.62 15.05
CA THR A 13 -30.37 -0.73 16.35
C THR A 13 -29.44 -1.34 17.38
N GLN A 14 -29.73 -1.18 18.68
CA GLN A 14 -28.97 -1.84 19.74
C GLN A 14 -29.02 -3.36 19.59
N GLU A 15 -30.19 -3.91 19.28
CA GLU A 15 -30.40 -5.34 19.04
C GLU A 15 -29.50 -5.87 17.92
N LEU A 16 -29.33 -5.12 16.84
CA LEU A 16 -28.39 -5.47 15.76
C LEU A 16 -26.96 -5.52 16.30
N LEU A 17 -26.52 -4.51 17.03
CA LEU A 17 -25.16 -4.45 17.56
C LEU A 17 -24.89 -5.58 18.57
N ASP A 18 -25.85 -5.86 19.45
CA ASP A 18 -25.75 -6.95 20.43
C ASP A 18 -25.71 -8.35 19.78
N SER A 19 -26.22 -8.49 18.56
CA SER A 19 -26.17 -9.72 17.76
C SER A 19 -24.81 -9.97 17.09
N LEU A 20 -23.91 -8.96 17.07
CA LEU A 20 -22.59 -9.04 16.44
C LEU A 20 -21.50 -9.28 17.50
N PRO A 21 -20.34 -9.87 17.12
CA PRO A 21 -19.16 -9.83 17.98
C PRO A 21 -18.82 -8.38 18.36
N SER A 22 -18.45 -8.13 19.62
CA SER A 22 -18.20 -6.77 20.15
C SER A 22 -17.25 -5.97 19.26
N GLU A 23 -16.15 -6.57 18.85
CA GLU A 23 -15.18 -5.95 17.93
C GLU A 23 -15.79 -5.55 16.58
N VAL A 24 -16.68 -6.39 16.01
CA VAL A 24 -17.36 -6.09 14.75
C VAL A 24 -18.33 -4.94 14.92
N ALA A 25 -19.05 -4.90 16.05
CA ALA A 25 -19.97 -3.82 16.39
C ALA A 25 -19.22 -2.49 16.56
N GLU A 26 -18.08 -2.47 17.26
CA GLU A 26 -17.22 -1.30 17.43
C GLU A 26 -16.67 -0.79 16.09
N GLN A 27 -16.12 -1.68 15.26
CA GLN A 27 -15.61 -1.33 13.93
C GLN A 27 -16.71 -0.83 13.01
N LEU A 28 -17.91 -1.40 13.07
CA LEU A 28 -19.07 -0.92 12.33
C LEU A 28 -19.41 0.51 12.71
N MET A 29 -19.54 0.78 14.03
CA MET A 29 -19.82 2.12 14.54
C MET A 29 -18.73 3.13 14.17
N ASP A 30 -17.46 2.74 14.22
CA ASP A 30 -16.35 3.57 13.75
C ASP A 30 -16.49 3.92 12.26
N CYS A 31 -16.76 2.95 11.40
CA CYS A 31 -16.98 3.21 9.96
C CYS A 31 -18.15 4.17 9.71
N LEU A 32 -19.28 3.96 10.38
CA LEU A 32 -20.50 4.76 10.23
C LEU A 32 -20.36 6.19 10.74
N THR A 33 -19.44 6.44 11.69
CA THR A 33 -19.26 7.75 12.33
C THR A 33 -18.05 8.53 11.83
N ASN A 34 -17.01 7.86 11.34
CA ASN A 34 -15.71 8.49 11.03
C ASN A 34 -15.38 8.57 9.53
N ILE A 35 -16.09 7.85 8.65
CA ILE A 35 -15.85 7.89 7.21
C ILE A 35 -16.95 8.74 6.56
N GLN A 36 -16.56 9.91 6.02
CA GLN A 36 -17.53 10.89 5.50
C GLN A 36 -18.37 10.35 4.34
N PHE A 37 -17.76 9.59 3.41
CA PHE A 37 -18.49 9.02 2.29
C PHE A 37 -19.57 8.03 2.75
N ILE A 38 -19.27 7.20 3.77
CA ILE A 38 -20.26 6.31 4.36
C ILE A 38 -21.41 7.11 4.99
N LYS A 39 -21.09 8.16 5.75
CA LYS A 39 -22.12 9.05 6.34
C LYS A 39 -23.03 9.64 5.27
N ASN A 40 -22.46 10.09 4.16
CA ASN A 40 -23.24 10.65 3.04
C ASN A 40 -24.19 9.59 2.45
N LEU A 41 -23.70 8.36 2.21
CA LEU A 41 -24.49 7.28 1.62
C LEU A 41 -25.63 6.78 2.51
N ILE A 42 -25.42 6.73 3.83
CA ILE A 42 -26.44 6.25 4.77
C ILE A 42 -27.39 7.37 5.25
N SER A 43 -27.04 8.63 5.03
CA SER A 43 -27.78 9.78 5.53
C SER A 43 -29.27 9.73 5.18
N PRO A 44 -30.17 10.07 6.13
CA PRO A 44 -31.59 10.31 5.81
C PRO A 44 -31.77 11.44 4.79
N ASP A 45 -30.84 12.40 4.77
CA ASP A 45 -30.84 13.58 3.90
C ASP A 45 -30.04 13.36 2.60
N ARG A 46 -29.66 12.09 2.27
CA ARG A 46 -29.02 11.79 1.00
C ARG A 46 -29.90 12.26 -0.15
N PRO A 47 -29.41 13.11 -1.08
CA PRO A 47 -30.24 13.73 -2.08
C PRO A 47 -30.81 12.72 -3.09
N TYR A 48 -31.95 13.05 -3.66
CA TYR A 48 -32.50 12.40 -4.86
C TYR A 48 -32.18 13.25 -6.09
N TYR A 49 -32.13 12.64 -7.28
CA TYR A 49 -31.89 13.37 -8.53
C TYR A 49 -32.85 14.55 -8.74
N LYS A 50 -34.13 14.37 -8.37
CA LYS A 50 -35.15 15.45 -8.46
C LYS A 50 -34.84 16.69 -7.62
N ASP A 51 -34.03 16.54 -6.58
CA ASP A 51 -33.71 17.61 -5.62
C ASP A 51 -32.41 18.35 -6.01
N LEU A 52 -31.70 17.87 -7.05
CA LEU A 52 -30.46 18.45 -7.51
C LEU A 52 -30.68 19.64 -8.46
N PRO A 53 -29.76 20.61 -8.49
CA PRO A 53 -29.74 21.64 -9.52
C PRO A 53 -29.52 20.98 -10.90
N ARG A 54 -30.03 21.63 -11.96
CA ARG A 54 -29.90 21.16 -13.34
C ARG A 54 -29.10 22.16 -14.17
N ASP A 55 -28.36 21.63 -15.14
CA ASP A 55 -27.70 22.46 -16.16
C ASP A 55 -28.69 22.95 -17.25
N ALA A 56 -28.17 23.64 -18.26
CA ALA A 56 -28.96 24.20 -19.35
C ALA A 56 -29.66 23.11 -20.21
N GLU A 57 -29.10 21.92 -20.25
CA GLU A 57 -29.62 20.75 -20.96
C GLU A 57 -30.63 19.95 -20.11
N GLY A 58 -30.84 20.33 -18.85
CA GLY A 58 -31.74 19.65 -17.92
C GLY A 58 -31.13 18.44 -17.20
N LYS A 59 -29.83 18.22 -17.30
CA LYS A 59 -29.08 17.19 -16.56
C LYS A 59 -28.91 17.62 -15.12
N ALA A 60 -29.12 16.72 -14.18
CA ALA A 60 -28.81 16.95 -12.78
C ALA A 60 -27.29 17.09 -12.57
N ILE A 61 -26.88 18.11 -11.84
CA ILE A 61 -25.47 18.33 -11.47
C ILE A 61 -25.15 17.44 -10.27
N VAL A 62 -24.34 16.40 -10.48
CA VAL A 62 -24.05 15.38 -9.50
C VAL A 62 -22.70 15.64 -8.82
N ASP A 63 -22.73 15.66 -7.50
CA ASP A 63 -21.53 15.56 -6.67
C ASP A 63 -21.24 14.09 -6.35
N ILE A 64 -20.15 13.55 -6.86
CA ILE A 64 -19.76 12.14 -6.65
C ILE A 64 -19.25 11.87 -5.23
N THR A 65 -18.96 12.88 -4.43
CA THR A 65 -18.61 12.75 -3.00
C THR A 65 -19.85 12.66 -2.11
N ASN A 66 -21.00 13.12 -2.61
CA ASN A 66 -22.33 12.98 -1.99
C ASN A 66 -23.38 12.59 -3.05
N PRO A 67 -23.24 11.39 -3.66
CA PRO A 67 -24.02 11.02 -4.82
C PRO A 67 -25.49 10.78 -4.50
N PRO A 68 -26.42 11.18 -5.42
CA PRO A 68 -27.84 11.05 -5.21
C PRO A 68 -28.32 9.62 -5.28
N ILE A 69 -29.52 9.36 -4.70
CA ILE A 69 -30.24 8.10 -4.81
C ILE A 69 -30.86 8.00 -6.20
N LEU A 70 -30.56 6.94 -6.92
CA LEU A 70 -31.17 6.62 -8.21
C LEU A 70 -32.38 5.70 -8.02
N GLU A 71 -33.54 6.13 -8.47
CA GLU A 71 -34.76 5.33 -8.52
C GLU A 71 -35.15 5.05 -9.97
N ASP A 72 -36.01 4.04 -10.22
CA ASP A 72 -36.49 3.64 -11.56
C ASP A 72 -35.35 3.48 -12.58
N ALA A 73 -34.30 2.82 -12.17
CA ALA A 73 -33.05 2.68 -12.92
C ALA A 73 -33.21 1.92 -14.23
N ASP A 74 -34.21 1.05 -14.36
CA ASP A 74 -34.53 0.32 -15.58
C ASP A 74 -34.88 1.26 -16.77
N TYR A 75 -35.20 2.54 -16.51
CA TYR A 75 -35.34 3.54 -17.55
C TYR A 75 -34.11 3.65 -18.46
N PHE A 76 -32.91 3.48 -17.91
CA PHE A 76 -31.65 3.63 -18.62
C PHE A 76 -31.21 2.39 -19.38
N ARG A 77 -31.90 1.26 -19.22
CA ARG A 77 -31.54 -0.02 -19.84
C ARG A 77 -32.68 -0.65 -20.68
N GLN A 78 -33.61 0.18 -21.15
CA GLN A 78 -34.77 -0.27 -21.91
C GLN A 78 -34.40 -1.05 -23.18
N ALA A 79 -33.35 -0.67 -23.87
CA ALA A 79 -32.86 -1.37 -25.07
C ALA A 79 -32.39 -2.80 -24.71
N ALA A 80 -31.62 -2.96 -23.64
CA ALA A 80 -31.17 -4.25 -23.14
C ALA A 80 -32.37 -5.13 -22.66
N LEU A 81 -33.32 -4.54 -21.93
CA LEU A 81 -34.52 -5.25 -21.47
C LEU A 81 -35.39 -5.73 -22.63
N HIS A 82 -35.55 -4.89 -23.68
CA HIS A 82 -36.26 -5.30 -24.89
C HIS A 82 -35.54 -6.46 -25.57
N TYR A 83 -34.22 -6.37 -25.72
CA TYR A 83 -33.43 -7.44 -26.31
C TYR A 83 -33.50 -8.74 -25.50
N GLN A 84 -33.37 -8.67 -24.17
CA GLN A 84 -33.50 -9.86 -23.30
C GLN A 84 -34.82 -10.55 -23.40
N LYS A 85 -35.89 -9.80 -23.68
CA LYS A 85 -37.25 -10.35 -23.79
C LYS A 85 -37.57 -10.89 -25.20
N HIS A 86 -37.02 -10.26 -26.24
CA HIS A 86 -37.44 -10.46 -27.61
C HIS A 86 -36.32 -10.88 -28.55
N GLU A 87 -35.06 -11.00 -28.06
CA GLU A 87 -33.88 -11.34 -28.85
C GLU A 87 -33.60 -10.35 -30.02
N CYS A 88 -34.20 -9.17 -29.97
CA CYS A 88 -33.99 -8.07 -30.91
C CYS A 88 -34.18 -6.72 -30.21
N TYR A 89 -33.56 -5.68 -30.75
CA TYR A 89 -33.64 -4.31 -30.18
C TYR A 89 -34.94 -3.57 -30.61
N THR A 90 -35.52 -3.98 -31.73
CA THR A 90 -36.75 -3.39 -32.27
C THR A 90 -37.44 -4.36 -33.23
N PHE A 91 -38.76 -4.24 -33.32
CA PHE A 91 -39.56 -4.96 -34.31
C PHE A 91 -39.69 -4.26 -35.65
N LEU A 92 -39.08 -3.06 -35.77
CA LEU A 92 -39.07 -2.30 -37.03
C LEU A 92 -38.27 -3.05 -38.09
N LYS A 93 -38.81 -3.16 -39.28
CA LYS A 93 -38.15 -3.85 -40.38
C LYS A 93 -36.97 -3.00 -40.90
N PRO A 94 -35.80 -3.62 -41.16
CA PRO A 94 -34.68 -2.93 -41.78
C PRO A 94 -35.06 -2.15 -42.99
N ASN A 95 -34.68 -0.86 -43.03
CA ASN A 95 -34.98 0.03 -44.15
C ASN A 95 -33.87 1.05 -44.27
N SER A 96 -33.28 1.19 -45.47
CA SER A 96 -32.20 2.11 -45.79
C SER A 96 -32.61 3.57 -45.98
N ASN A 97 -33.94 3.81 -46.14
CA ASN A 97 -34.43 5.20 -46.29
C ASN A 97 -34.12 6.01 -44.97
N PRO A 98 -33.41 7.15 -45.11
CA PRO A 98 -33.07 7.98 -43.94
C PRO A 98 -34.28 8.46 -43.10
N ASN A 99 -35.45 8.61 -43.75
CA ASN A 99 -36.68 9.07 -43.08
C ASN A 99 -37.51 7.92 -42.49
N SER A 100 -37.08 6.67 -42.63
CA SER A 100 -37.81 5.50 -42.08
C SER A 100 -37.73 5.52 -40.57
N GLU A 101 -38.77 4.95 -39.91
CA GLU A 101 -38.81 4.78 -38.46
C GLU A 101 -37.66 3.90 -37.98
N PHE A 102 -37.24 2.91 -38.76
CA PHE A 102 -36.05 2.10 -38.46
C PHE A 102 -34.77 2.92 -38.36
N ARG A 103 -34.55 3.84 -39.31
CA ARG A 103 -33.37 4.72 -39.31
C ARG A 103 -33.43 5.71 -38.14
N LYS A 104 -34.56 6.34 -37.91
CA LYS A 104 -34.77 7.27 -36.79
C LYS A 104 -34.51 6.59 -35.42
N PHE A 105 -35.00 5.35 -35.27
CA PHE A 105 -34.74 4.58 -34.05
C PHE A 105 -33.22 4.38 -33.82
N TRP A 106 -32.49 3.90 -34.84
CA TRP A 106 -31.06 3.63 -34.69
C TRP A 106 -30.18 4.87 -34.64
N ASP A 107 -30.61 5.96 -35.27
CA ASP A 107 -29.91 7.25 -35.14
C ASP A 107 -30.09 7.83 -33.73
N GLU A 108 -31.25 7.65 -33.13
CA GLU A 108 -31.49 8.00 -31.73
C GLU A 108 -30.67 7.11 -30.75
N GLU A 109 -30.63 5.80 -31.00
CA GLU A 109 -29.81 4.90 -30.18
C GLU A 109 -28.32 5.25 -30.27
N ARG A 110 -27.83 5.63 -31.48
CA ARG A 110 -26.46 6.09 -31.69
C ARG A 110 -26.20 7.40 -30.94
N ARG A 111 -27.14 8.33 -31.02
CA ARG A 111 -27.06 9.58 -30.28
C ARG A 111 -26.97 9.34 -28.76
N ARG A 112 -27.78 8.44 -28.20
CA ARG A 112 -27.72 8.04 -26.80
C ARG A 112 -26.36 7.43 -26.42
N CYS A 113 -25.76 6.66 -27.31
CA CYS A 113 -24.42 6.13 -27.08
C CYS A 113 -23.34 7.20 -27.04
N TRP A 114 -23.52 8.34 -27.71
CA TRP A 114 -22.57 9.47 -27.66
C TRP A 114 -22.86 10.43 -26.50
N GLU A 115 -24.09 10.92 -26.42
CA GLU A 115 -24.49 12.00 -25.51
C GLU A 115 -24.97 11.50 -24.15
N GLY A 116 -25.36 10.23 -24.09
CA GLY A 116 -26.04 9.66 -22.92
C GLY A 116 -27.55 9.80 -22.99
N LEU A 117 -28.20 9.47 -21.88
CA LEU A 117 -29.65 9.52 -21.75
C LEU A 117 -30.05 10.30 -20.52
N ILE A 118 -30.88 11.32 -20.68
CA ILE A 118 -31.50 12.11 -19.62
C ILE A 118 -32.90 11.56 -19.35
N ARG A 119 -33.24 11.39 -18.09
CA ARG A 119 -34.62 11.15 -17.66
C ARG A 119 -35.30 12.48 -17.36
N PRO A 120 -36.31 12.90 -18.17
CA PRO A 120 -36.88 14.24 -18.05
C PRO A 120 -37.61 14.49 -16.71
N SER A 121 -38.12 13.44 -16.08
CA SER A 121 -38.89 13.54 -14.83
C SER A 121 -38.09 14.14 -13.67
N ASP A 122 -36.81 13.79 -13.56
CA ASP A 122 -35.95 14.18 -12.43
C ASP A 122 -34.55 14.67 -12.83
N GLY A 123 -34.23 14.70 -14.12
CA GLY A 123 -32.93 15.11 -14.62
C GLY A 123 -31.82 14.08 -14.40
N ALA A 124 -32.13 12.88 -13.91
CA ALA A 124 -31.16 11.80 -13.82
C ALA A 124 -30.59 11.50 -15.21
N TRP A 125 -29.26 11.43 -15.28
CA TRP A 125 -28.54 11.31 -16.53
C TRP A 125 -27.45 10.27 -16.42
N ILE A 126 -27.22 9.54 -17.47
CA ILE A 126 -26.04 8.65 -17.63
C ILE A 126 -25.28 9.04 -18.88
N SER A 127 -23.95 8.94 -18.84
CA SER A 127 -23.08 9.25 -20.00
C SER A 127 -23.25 8.23 -21.13
N GLY A 128 -22.82 8.58 -22.33
CA GLY A 128 -22.88 7.71 -23.51
C GLY A 128 -22.14 6.39 -23.30
N PHE A 129 -20.96 6.42 -22.67
CA PHE A 129 -20.24 5.18 -22.31
C PHE A 129 -21.04 4.30 -21.35
N ASN A 130 -21.73 4.89 -20.36
CA ASN A 130 -22.55 4.13 -19.44
C ASN A 130 -23.78 3.56 -20.15
N TYR A 131 -24.43 4.36 -21.05
CA TYR A 131 -25.53 3.87 -21.86
C TYR A 131 -25.13 2.69 -22.74
N TRP A 132 -23.98 2.79 -23.43
CA TRP A 132 -23.39 1.69 -24.21
C TRP A 132 -23.13 0.47 -23.32
N PHE A 133 -22.49 0.65 -22.16
CA PHE A 133 -22.22 -0.44 -21.21
C PHE A 133 -23.47 -1.19 -20.81
N LEU A 134 -24.54 -0.48 -20.49
CA LEU A 134 -25.78 -1.08 -20.02
C LEU A 134 -26.58 -1.80 -21.12
N ASN A 135 -26.51 -1.31 -22.37
CA ASN A 135 -27.40 -1.75 -23.44
C ASN A 135 -26.72 -2.54 -24.56
N TYR A 136 -25.39 -2.40 -24.74
CA TYR A 136 -24.66 -2.99 -25.87
C TYR A 136 -23.43 -3.82 -25.46
N GLN A 137 -23.13 -3.93 -24.16
CA GLN A 137 -22.02 -4.71 -23.65
C GLN A 137 -22.53 -5.97 -22.93
N PRO A 138 -22.71 -7.13 -23.63
CA PRO A 138 -23.02 -8.37 -22.95
C PRO A 138 -21.88 -8.80 -22.02
N MET A 139 -22.21 -9.37 -20.89
CA MET A 139 -21.25 -9.84 -19.90
C MET A 139 -21.75 -11.08 -19.16
N MET A 140 -20.82 -11.78 -18.53
CA MET A 140 -21.17 -12.88 -17.62
C MET A 140 -21.59 -12.31 -16.26
N VAL A 141 -22.88 -12.45 -15.93
CA VAL A 141 -23.44 -12.00 -14.65
C VAL A 141 -23.72 -13.20 -13.72
N ASN A 142 -23.59 -12.97 -12.42
CA ASN A 142 -23.95 -13.96 -11.41
C ASN A 142 -25.44 -13.84 -11.09
N LYS A 143 -26.21 -14.82 -11.45
CA LYS A 143 -27.64 -14.93 -11.11
C LYS A 143 -27.78 -15.68 -9.80
N ILE A 144 -28.19 -14.98 -8.74
CA ILE A 144 -28.42 -15.55 -7.41
C ILE A 144 -29.86 -16.09 -7.40
N THR A 145 -30.05 -17.37 -7.04
CA THR A 145 -31.35 -17.94 -6.83
C THR A 145 -31.74 -17.77 -5.37
N GLU A 146 -32.87 -17.12 -5.11
CA GLU A 146 -33.40 -16.98 -3.74
C GLU A 146 -33.43 -18.31 -2.99
N GLY A 147 -32.99 -18.31 -1.74
CA GLY A 147 -32.92 -19.49 -0.87
C GLY A 147 -31.77 -20.45 -1.16
N ARG A 148 -30.90 -20.20 -2.13
CA ARG A 148 -29.71 -21.02 -2.41
C ARG A 148 -28.41 -20.18 -2.29
N LYS A 149 -27.40 -20.73 -1.61
CA LYS A 149 -26.05 -20.12 -1.54
C LYS A 149 -25.25 -20.28 -2.84
N LYS A 150 -25.87 -20.76 -3.94
CA LYS A 150 -25.19 -21.02 -5.21
C LYS A 150 -25.64 -20.01 -6.25
N ALA A 151 -24.69 -19.23 -6.80
CA ALA A 151 -24.91 -18.40 -7.98
C ALA A 151 -24.61 -19.19 -9.25
N VAL A 152 -25.36 -18.90 -10.32
CA VAL A 152 -25.11 -19.43 -11.67
C VAL A 152 -24.60 -18.27 -12.53
N ARG A 153 -23.51 -18.47 -13.25
CA ARG A 153 -23.02 -17.48 -14.24
C ARG A 153 -23.82 -17.66 -15.53
N VAL A 154 -24.41 -16.57 -15.98
CA VAL A 154 -25.17 -16.51 -17.24
C VAL A 154 -24.74 -15.33 -18.05
N GLU A 155 -24.74 -15.46 -19.37
CA GLU A 155 -24.53 -14.31 -20.25
C GLU A 155 -25.80 -13.43 -20.23
N SER A 156 -25.61 -12.15 -20.00
CA SER A 156 -26.69 -11.16 -19.92
C SER A 156 -26.11 -9.75 -20.07
N PHE A 157 -26.95 -8.72 -20.02
CA PHE A 157 -26.51 -7.35 -19.93
C PHE A 157 -26.23 -6.95 -18.47
N PRO A 158 -25.40 -5.94 -18.23
CA PRO A 158 -25.16 -5.41 -16.89
C PRO A 158 -26.48 -4.99 -16.21
N PHE A 159 -26.55 -5.25 -14.90
CA PHE A 159 -27.53 -4.56 -14.07
C PHE A 159 -27.03 -3.13 -13.81
N ILE A 160 -27.97 -2.21 -13.61
CA ILE A 160 -27.58 -0.89 -13.15
C ILE A 160 -27.09 -1.00 -11.71
N GLN A 161 -26.02 -0.30 -11.42
CA GLN A 161 -25.37 -0.27 -10.12
C GLN A 161 -24.83 1.14 -9.88
N GLU A 162 -25.20 1.75 -8.76
CA GLU A 162 -24.85 3.14 -8.48
C GLU A 162 -23.35 3.44 -8.58
N GLY A 163 -22.49 2.53 -8.10
CA GLY A 163 -21.04 2.70 -8.20
C GLY A 163 -20.51 2.74 -9.64
N ASN A 164 -21.13 1.98 -10.56
CA ASN A 164 -20.79 2.07 -11.98
C ASN A 164 -21.30 3.38 -12.61
N VAL A 165 -22.45 3.87 -12.18
CA VAL A 165 -22.97 5.18 -12.61
C VAL A 165 -21.95 6.27 -12.19
N TRP A 166 -21.50 6.27 -10.94
CA TRP A 166 -20.53 7.26 -10.44
C TRP A 166 -19.17 7.16 -11.14
N ARG A 167 -18.67 5.94 -11.43
CA ARG A 167 -17.45 5.71 -12.23
C ARG A 167 -17.53 6.43 -13.57
N TYR A 168 -18.62 6.25 -14.29
CA TYR A 168 -18.80 6.89 -15.59
C TYR A 168 -19.04 8.39 -15.50
N TYR A 169 -19.63 8.91 -14.40
CA TYR A 169 -19.67 10.34 -14.11
C TYR A 169 -18.27 10.92 -13.90
N TYR A 170 -17.45 10.23 -13.08
CA TYR A 170 -16.07 10.64 -12.85
C TYR A 170 -15.28 10.69 -14.16
N LEU A 171 -15.35 9.64 -14.96
CA LEU A 171 -14.65 9.58 -16.25
C LEU A 171 -15.16 10.64 -17.24
N PHE A 172 -16.46 10.88 -17.27
CA PHE A 172 -17.06 11.93 -18.10
C PHE A 172 -16.54 13.30 -17.68
N ASN A 173 -16.59 13.63 -16.40
CA ASN A 173 -16.13 14.92 -15.89
C ASN A 173 -14.63 15.12 -16.12
N ALA A 174 -13.81 14.08 -15.95
CA ALA A 174 -12.39 14.17 -16.26
C ALA A 174 -12.16 14.56 -17.73
N ARG A 175 -12.84 13.88 -18.65
CA ARG A 175 -12.73 14.16 -20.08
C ARG A 175 -13.19 15.59 -20.43
N GLU A 176 -14.37 16.00 -19.97
CA GLU A 176 -14.94 17.31 -20.30
C GLU A 176 -14.13 18.50 -19.74
N GLN A 177 -13.44 18.28 -18.63
CA GLN A 177 -12.57 19.29 -18.01
C GLN A 177 -11.12 19.23 -18.50
N GLY A 178 -10.80 18.31 -19.42
CA GLY A 178 -9.45 18.17 -19.96
C GLY A 178 -8.47 17.51 -18.98
N HIS A 179 -8.97 16.70 -18.04
CA HIS A 179 -8.16 15.93 -17.11
C HIS A 179 -8.08 14.45 -17.50
N HIS A 180 -7.12 13.77 -16.92
CA HIS A 180 -7.05 12.31 -16.91
C HIS A 180 -7.83 11.73 -15.75
N ALA A 181 -8.07 10.41 -15.78
CA ALA A 181 -8.82 9.71 -14.76
C ALA A 181 -8.01 8.58 -14.12
N ILE A 182 -8.15 8.39 -12.81
CA ILE A 182 -7.55 7.28 -12.07
C ILE A 182 -8.58 6.68 -11.11
N GLU A 183 -8.67 5.36 -11.08
CA GLU A 183 -9.61 4.64 -10.22
C GLU A 183 -8.91 3.53 -9.45
N LEU A 184 -8.99 3.60 -8.12
CA LEU A 184 -8.68 2.50 -7.23
C LEU A 184 -9.98 1.77 -6.88
N ALA A 185 -10.11 0.52 -7.30
CA ALA A 185 -11.35 -0.21 -7.19
C ALA A 185 -11.21 -1.55 -6.48
N LYS A 186 -12.30 -1.97 -5.84
CA LYS A 186 -12.41 -3.33 -5.31
C LYS A 186 -12.33 -4.39 -6.42
N ARG A 187 -12.06 -5.64 -6.05
CA ARG A 187 -12.21 -6.77 -6.98
C ARG A 187 -13.69 -7.02 -7.33
N GLY A 188 -13.96 -7.46 -8.55
CA GLY A 188 -15.31 -7.86 -8.98
C GLY A 188 -16.29 -6.70 -9.25
N CYS A 189 -15.83 -5.44 -9.39
CA CYS A 189 -16.66 -4.28 -9.74
C CYS A 189 -16.77 -4.02 -11.26
N ALA A 190 -16.54 -5.02 -12.09
CA ALA A 190 -16.64 -4.97 -13.55
C ALA A 190 -15.66 -4.00 -14.26
N LYS A 191 -14.46 -3.70 -13.69
CA LYS A 191 -13.45 -2.83 -14.30
C LYS A 191 -13.12 -3.22 -15.74
N SER A 192 -12.68 -4.45 -15.96
CA SER A 192 -12.27 -4.93 -17.30
C SER A 192 -13.44 -4.93 -18.30
N TYR A 193 -14.69 -5.13 -17.84
CA TYR A 193 -15.88 -4.95 -18.69
C TYR A 193 -16.13 -3.48 -19.02
N SER A 194 -15.86 -2.55 -18.08
CA SER A 194 -15.96 -1.11 -18.34
C SER A 194 -14.92 -0.65 -19.37
N LEU A 195 -13.67 -1.12 -19.26
CA LEU A 195 -12.64 -0.86 -20.28
C LEU A 195 -13.02 -1.46 -21.64
N SER A 196 -13.53 -2.69 -21.65
CA SER A 196 -14.06 -3.35 -22.84
C SER A 196 -15.17 -2.53 -23.51
N ALA A 197 -16.10 -1.98 -22.70
CA ALA A 197 -17.19 -1.14 -23.21
C ALA A 197 -16.66 0.16 -23.84
N ILE A 198 -15.70 0.83 -23.23
CA ILE A 198 -15.07 2.04 -23.78
C ILE A 198 -14.37 1.71 -25.12
N MET A 199 -13.62 0.60 -25.17
CA MET A 199 -12.96 0.15 -26.40
C MET A 199 -13.97 -0.17 -27.50
N GLY A 200 -15.03 -0.91 -27.19
CA GLY A 200 -16.07 -1.28 -28.15
C GLY A 200 -16.83 -0.08 -28.69
N HIS A 201 -17.24 0.82 -27.80
CA HIS A 201 -17.85 2.09 -28.15
C HIS A 201 -16.97 2.92 -29.11
N ASN A 202 -15.71 3.17 -28.72
CA ASN A 202 -14.80 3.97 -29.51
C ASN A 202 -14.45 3.33 -30.85
N LEU A 203 -14.34 2.00 -30.89
CA LEU A 203 -14.07 1.28 -32.15
C LEU A 203 -15.23 1.44 -33.12
N ILE A 204 -16.46 1.19 -32.68
CA ILE A 204 -17.64 1.10 -33.54
C ILE A 204 -18.20 2.48 -33.86
N LEU A 205 -18.36 3.35 -32.86
CA LEU A 205 -19.06 4.63 -33.00
C LEU A 205 -18.13 5.84 -33.06
N GLY A 206 -16.93 5.77 -32.45
CA GLY A 206 -16.08 6.94 -32.24
C GLY A 206 -16.57 7.81 -31.06
N GLU A 207 -16.02 9.04 -30.95
CA GLU A 207 -16.34 9.94 -29.81
C GLU A 207 -17.64 10.71 -29.99
N SER A 208 -17.93 11.18 -31.20
CA SER A 208 -19.17 11.91 -31.51
C SER A 208 -19.45 11.87 -33.02
N GLU A 209 -20.68 12.27 -33.40
CA GLU A 209 -21.04 12.42 -34.83
C GLU A 209 -20.26 13.51 -35.53
N GLU A 210 -19.93 14.59 -34.82
CA GLU A 210 -19.20 15.74 -35.34
C GLU A 210 -17.70 15.46 -35.48
N SER A 211 -17.14 14.65 -34.62
CA SER A 211 -15.73 14.28 -34.70
C SER A 211 -15.54 13.19 -35.74
N ARG A 212 -15.47 13.59 -37.02
CA ARG A 212 -15.04 12.69 -38.13
C ARG A 212 -13.57 12.29 -38.02
N ARG A 213 -12.99 12.38 -36.85
CA ARG A 213 -11.59 12.01 -36.55
C ARG A 213 -11.50 10.54 -36.22
N ARG A 214 -10.48 9.89 -36.76
CA ARG A 214 -10.09 8.54 -36.31
C ARG A 214 -9.82 8.54 -34.82
N VAL A 215 -10.56 7.72 -34.08
CA VAL A 215 -10.33 7.49 -32.67
C VAL A 215 -9.38 6.30 -32.49
N ILE A 216 -8.29 6.51 -31.76
CA ILE A 216 -7.37 5.46 -31.37
C ILE A 216 -7.59 5.20 -29.89
N THR A 217 -7.78 3.93 -29.53
CA THR A 217 -7.85 3.49 -28.13
C THR A 217 -6.77 2.46 -27.88
N VAL A 218 -5.88 2.73 -26.95
CA VAL A 218 -4.81 1.84 -26.56
C VAL A 218 -5.12 1.26 -25.19
N LEU A 219 -5.25 -0.06 -25.11
CA LEU A 219 -5.28 -0.78 -23.84
C LEU A 219 -3.85 -1.18 -23.48
N THR A 220 -3.39 -0.86 -22.28
CA THR A 220 -2.07 -1.26 -21.79
C THR A 220 -2.16 -1.92 -20.44
N ALA A 221 -1.35 -2.95 -20.22
CA ALA A 221 -1.10 -3.57 -18.92
C ALA A 221 0.39 -3.89 -18.82
N TYR A 222 0.89 -4.04 -17.60
CA TYR A 222 2.29 -4.42 -17.40
C TYR A 222 2.58 -5.81 -17.96
N GLN A 223 1.72 -6.79 -17.61
CA GLN A 223 1.84 -8.17 -18.07
C GLN A 223 0.83 -8.46 -19.18
N LYS A 224 1.27 -9.25 -20.18
CA LYS A 224 0.42 -9.62 -21.33
C LYS A 224 -0.81 -10.44 -20.92
N GLU A 225 -0.71 -11.16 -19.83
CA GLU A 225 -1.79 -11.99 -19.28
C GLU A 225 -3.05 -11.20 -18.93
N TYR A 226 -2.91 -9.96 -18.46
CA TYR A 226 -4.06 -9.07 -18.18
C TYR A 226 -4.77 -8.60 -19.46
N LEU A 227 -4.06 -8.60 -20.59
CA LEU A 227 -4.61 -8.24 -21.91
C LEU A 227 -5.22 -9.45 -22.61
N SER A 228 -4.61 -10.64 -22.46
CA SER A 228 -4.88 -11.83 -23.25
C SER A 228 -6.32 -12.28 -23.22
N ASP A 229 -6.83 -12.78 -24.37
CA ASP A 229 -8.14 -13.40 -24.53
C ASP A 229 -8.21 -14.84 -24.01
N ASN A 230 -7.08 -15.49 -23.81
CA ASN A 230 -7.00 -16.89 -23.39
C ASN A 230 -7.07 -17.11 -21.87
N LYS A 231 -7.06 -16.04 -21.05
CA LYS A 231 -6.96 -16.12 -19.58
C LYS A 231 -7.84 -15.10 -18.83
N ASP A 232 -9.06 -14.92 -19.19
CA ASP A 232 -9.94 -13.91 -18.55
C ASP A 232 -9.45 -12.44 -18.60
N GLY A 233 -8.48 -12.14 -19.46
CA GLY A 233 -7.99 -10.78 -19.71
C GLY A 233 -9.07 -9.89 -20.35
N THR A 234 -8.81 -8.60 -20.46
CA THR A 234 -9.79 -7.61 -20.94
C THR A 234 -10.24 -7.89 -22.39
N LEU A 235 -9.35 -8.41 -23.24
CA LEU A 235 -9.69 -8.76 -24.63
C LEU A 235 -10.66 -9.95 -24.73
N SER A 236 -10.69 -10.83 -23.73
CA SER A 236 -11.70 -11.93 -23.67
C SER A 236 -13.13 -11.42 -23.49
N LYS A 237 -13.29 -10.19 -23.00
CA LYS A 237 -14.56 -9.49 -22.82
C LYS A 237 -14.90 -8.58 -24.00
N PHE A 238 -13.88 -7.99 -24.59
CA PHE A 238 -13.99 -7.08 -25.73
C PHE A 238 -14.45 -7.78 -27.03
N LYS A 239 -13.81 -8.88 -27.39
CA LYS A 239 -14.14 -9.59 -28.64
C LYS A 239 -15.58 -10.09 -28.73
N PRO A 240 -16.12 -10.79 -27.71
CA PRO A 240 -17.53 -11.18 -27.72
C PRO A 240 -18.47 -9.99 -27.86
N ALA A 241 -18.16 -8.88 -27.18
CA ALA A 241 -18.99 -7.67 -27.22
C ALA A 241 -19.08 -7.03 -28.60
N ILE A 242 -17.94 -6.87 -29.31
CA ILE A 242 -17.98 -6.34 -30.67
C ILE A 242 -18.67 -7.30 -31.64
N ASN A 243 -18.44 -8.61 -31.51
CA ASN A 243 -19.11 -9.60 -32.34
C ASN A 243 -20.64 -9.58 -32.11
N PHE A 244 -21.06 -9.44 -30.85
CA PHE A 244 -22.46 -9.27 -30.50
C PHE A 244 -23.05 -8.04 -31.19
N SER A 245 -22.38 -6.88 -31.09
CA SER A 245 -22.84 -5.65 -31.73
C SER A 245 -22.94 -5.80 -33.25
N PHE A 246 -21.96 -6.43 -33.90
CA PHE A 246 -21.99 -6.69 -35.35
C PHE A 246 -23.14 -7.60 -35.78
N SER A 247 -23.50 -8.56 -34.96
CA SER A 247 -24.56 -9.53 -35.28
C SER A 247 -25.96 -9.02 -35.00
N HIS A 248 -26.13 -8.08 -34.05
CA HIS A 248 -27.45 -7.73 -33.51
C HIS A 248 -27.84 -6.26 -33.69
N THR A 249 -26.93 -5.43 -34.25
CA THR A 249 -27.18 -4.01 -34.50
C THR A 249 -26.80 -3.64 -35.93
N PRO A 250 -27.38 -2.57 -36.54
CA PRO A 250 -26.93 -2.02 -37.80
C PRO A 250 -25.78 -1.02 -37.64
N PHE A 251 -25.08 -1.00 -36.51
CA PHE A 251 -23.90 -0.19 -36.32
C PHE A 251 -22.78 -0.59 -37.29
N PRO A 252 -21.80 0.29 -37.54
CA PRO A 252 -20.69 -0.04 -38.44
C PRO A 252 -20.02 -1.36 -38.06
N HIS A 253 -19.79 -2.25 -39.04
CA HIS A 253 -19.24 -3.58 -38.82
C HIS A 253 -18.12 -3.97 -39.79
N LEU A 254 -17.79 -3.09 -40.77
CA LEU A 254 -16.68 -3.34 -41.71
C LEU A 254 -15.35 -3.14 -40.98
N MET A 255 -14.50 -4.14 -41.06
CA MET A 255 -13.17 -4.10 -40.42
C MET A 255 -12.08 -4.17 -41.47
N LEU A 256 -11.21 -3.14 -41.49
CA LEU A 256 -9.99 -3.10 -42.26
C LEU A 256 -8.91 -4.03 -41.68
N LYS A 257 -8.85 -4.11 -40.36
CA LYS A 257 -7.92 -5.00 -39.64
C LYS A 257 -8.66 -5.70 -38.50
N ASN A 258 -8.46 -7.01 -38.44
CA ASN A 258 -8.91 -7.87 -37.33
C ASN A 258 -7.79 -8.88 -37.05
N SER A 259 -6.81 -8.46 -36.26
CA SER A 259 -5.62 -9.27 -35.98
C SER A 259 -5.49 -9.55 -34.46
N PRO A 260 -6.07 -10.64 -33.96
CA PRO A 260 -5.96 -11.04 -32.56
C PRO A 260 -4.52 -11.28 -32.13
N ASN A 261 -3.67 -11.83 -33.00
CA ASN A 261 -2.27 -12.12 -32.68
C ASN A 261 -1.45 -10.84 -32.46
N GLU A 262 -1.78 -9.79 -33.21
CA GLU A 262 -1.17 -8.46 -33.05
C GLU A 262 -1.96 -7.59 -32.05
N MET A 263 -3.04 -8.11 -31.48
CA MET A 263 -3.95 -7.38 -30.59
C MET A 263 -4.36 -6.01 -31.16
N SER A 264 -4.76 -6.01 -32.46
CA SER A 264 -5.08 -4.80 -33.21
C SER A 264 -6.36 -4.97 -34.05
N TRP A 265 -7.28 -4.04 -33.88
CA TRP A 265 -8.55 -3.96 -34.58
C TRP A 265 -8.73 -2.57 -35.16
N GLN A 266 -9.18 -2.49 -36.42
CA GLN A 266 -9.42 -1.22 -37.09
C GLN A 266 -10.67 -1.31 -37.95
N MET A 267 -11.59 -0.35 -37.79
CA MET A 267 -12.77 -0.20 -38.64
C MET A 267 -12.42 0.37 -39.97
N GLY A 268 -13.18 0.02 -41.01
CA GLY A 268 -13.03 0.56 -42.34
C GLY A 268 -13.00 -0.51 -43.42
N TYR A 269 -12.78 -0.06 -44.66
CA TYR A 269 -12.68 -0.89 -45.85
C TYR A 269 -11.72 -0.24 -46.88
N LYS A 270 -11.27 -1.00 -47.84
CA LYS A 270 -10.55 -0.45 -49.01
C LYS A 270 -11.53 -0.26 -50.15
N ASP A 271 -11.50 0.92 -50.80
CA ASP A 271 -12.25 1.20 -51.99
C ASP A 271 -11.61 0.51 -53.22
N GLU A 272 -12.21 0.69 -54.38
CA GLU A 272 -11.75 0.12 -55.65
C GLU A 272 -10.32 0.56 -56.05
N TYR A 273 -9.83 1.67 -55.49
CA TYR A 273 -8.50 2.20 -55.71
C TYR A 273 -7.51 1.78 -54.61
N GLY A 274 -7.94 0.94 -53.65
CA GLY A 274 -7.12 0.49 -52.53
C GLY A 274 -6.97 1.53 -51.42
N ILE A 275 -7.74 2.63 -51.45
CA ILE A 275 -7.71 3.69 -50.46
C ILE A 275 -8.57 3.28 -49.26
N GLU A 276 -8.02 3.46 -48.06
CA GLU A 276 -8.72 3.16 -46.78
C GLU A 276 -9.85 4.18 -46.56
N ARG A 277 -11.04 3.67 -46.29
CA ARG A 277 -12.28 4.42 -46.09
C ARG A 277 -13.00 3.96 -44.82
N GLY A 278 -13.95 4.77 -44.36
CA GLY A 278 -14.71 4.56 -43.15
C GLY A 278 -14.19 5.40 -41.99
N SER A 279 -14.55 5.07 -40.77
CA SER A 279 -14.13 5.82 -39.56
C SER A 279 -12.64 5.66 -39.27
N LEU A 280 -12.06 4.54 -39.68
CA LEU A 280 -10.66 4.14 -39.34
C LEU A 280 -10.37 4.10 -37.86
N ASN A 281 -11.42 4.04 -36.98
CA ASN A 281 -11.25 3.89 -35.56
C ASN A 281 -10.44 2.63 -35.26
N GLN A 282 -9.57 2.71 -34.26
CA GLN A 282 -8.62 1.65 -33.96
C GLN A 282 -8.55 1.33 -32.47
N VAL A 283 -8.50 0.06 -32.14
CA VAL A 283 -8.15 -0.46 -30.82
C VAL A 283 -6.84 -1.22 -30.93
N LEU A 284 -5.92 -0.94 -30.02
CA LEU A 284 -4.62 -1.60 -29.88
C LEU A 284 -4.47 -2.07 -28.43
N ALA A 285 -3.87 -3.25 -28.21
CA ALA A 285 -3.45 -3.65 -26.89
C ALA A 285 -1.94 -3.89 -26.85
N VAL A 286 -1.27 -3.35 -25.83
CA VAL A 286 0.19 -3.31 -25.73
C VAL A 286 0.62 -3.70 -24.32
N SER A 287 1.52 -4.70 -24.19
CA SER A 287 2.18 -5.01 -22.93
C SER A 287 3.32 -4.02 -22.66
N ALA A 288 3.26 -3.32 -21.53
CA ALA A 288 4.29 -2.33 -21.18
C ALA A 288 5.61 -2.96 -20.72
N LYS A 289 5.58 -4.22 -20.23
CA LYS A 289 6.79 -4.97 -19.86
C LYS A 289 7.66 -5.27 -21.07
N ASP A 290 7.02 -5.63 -22.20
CA ASP A 290 7.72 -6.08 -23.38
C ASP A 290 8.11 -4.90 -24.28
N ASP A 291 7.31 -3.82 -24.27
CA ASP A 291 7.52 -2.72 -25.21
C ASP A 291 6.82 -1.42 -24.78
N SER A 292 7.34 -0.77 -23.76
CA SER A 292 6.84 0.54 -23.29
C SER A 292 6.97 1.65 -24.34
N GLU A 293 7.92 1.54 -25.28
CA GLU A 293 8.14 2.49 -26.37
C GLU A 293 6.98 2.53 -27.36
N LYS A 294 6.22 1.45 -27.50
CA LYS A 294 5.02 1.42 -28.35
C LYS A 294 3.90 2.34 -27.90
N LEU A 295 3.91 2.79 -26.66
CA LEU A 295 2.97 3.79 -26.15
C LEU A 295 3.33 5.21 -26.58
N ARG A 296 4.62 5.47 -26.83
CA ARG A 296 5.11 6.79 -27.24
C ARG A 296 4.48 7.22 -28.58
N GLY A 297 3.96 8.44 -28.64
CA GLY A 297 3.37 9.02 -29.84
C GLY A 297 1.99 8.49 -30.22
N LYS A 298 1.34 7.67 -29.38
CA LYS A 298 -0.05 7.27 -29.57
C LYS A 298 -0.98 8.40 -29.13
N ARG A 299 -1.58 9.08 -30.09
CA ARG A 299 -2.52 10.18 -29.88
C ARG A 299 -3.94 9.62 -29.84
N GLY A 300 -4.45 9.32 -28.65
CA GLY A 300 -5.77 8.74 -28.45
C GLY A 300 -6.01 8.35 -27.00
N TRP A 301 -7.13 7.68 -26.74
CA TRP A 301 -7.45 7.15 -25.43
C TRP A 301 -6.40 6.12 -25.00
N ILE A 302 -5.92 6.23 -23.77
CA ILE A 302 -4.99 5.25 -23.21
C ILE A 302 -5.55 4.70 -21.91
N LEU A 303 -5.87 3.42 -21.93
CA LEU A 303 -6.51 2.68 -20.85
C LEU A 303 -5.46 1.79 -20.17
N PHE A 304 -5.17 2.05 -18.90
CA PHE A 304 -4.25 1.24 -18.10
C PHE A 304 -5.05 0.23 -17.29
N GLU A 305 -4.81 -1.06 -17.56
CA GLU A 305 -5.40 -2.18 -16.82
C GLU A 305 -4.46 -2.63 -15.70
N GLU A 306 -4.99 -2.83 -14.51
CA GLU A 306 -4.25 -3.22 -13.29
C GLU A 306 -3.03 -2.33 -13.02
N MET A 307 -3.30 -1.03 -12.82
CA MET A 307 -2.24 -0.02 -12.61
C MET A 307 -1.27 -0.37 -11.48
N GLY A 308 -1.73 -1.10 -10.45
CA GLY A 308 -0.90 -1.54 -9.33
C GLY A 308 0.18 -2.55 -9.72
N SER A 309 0.08 -3.21 -10.89
CA SER A 309 1.06 -4.20 -11.35
C SER A 309 2.25 -3.60 -12.10
N PHE A 310 2.20 -2.31 -12.48
CA PHE A 310 3.26 -1.69 -13.28
C PHE A 310 4.50 -1.40 -12.45
N LYS A 311 5.64 -1.84 -12.94
CA LYS A 311 6.95 -1.37 -12.45
C LYS A 311 7.29 -0.07 -13.16
N GLY A 312 7.51 1.00 -12.38
CA GLY A 312 7.81 2.33 -12.94
C GLY A 312 6.62 3.02 -13.60
N LEU A 313 5.38 2.82 -13.08
CA LEU A 313 4.16 3.43 -13.61
C LEU A 313 4.28 4.94 -13.78
N LEU A 314 4.90 5.65 -12.83
CA LEU A 314 5.03 7.11 -12.86
C LEU A 314 5.82 7.57 -14.10
N SER A 315 6.97 6.96 -14.38
CA SER A 315 7.79 7.27 -15.55
C SER A 315 7.04 6.96 -16.85
N LEU A 316 6.30 5.85 -16.89
CA LEU A 316 5.50 5.49 -18.05
C LEU A 316 4.35 6.49 -18.27
N TYR A 317 3.69 6.90 -17.19
CA TYR A 317 2.65 7.91 -17.19
C TYR A 317 3.17 9.22 -17.79
N ASP A 318 4.30 9.75 -17.31
CA ASP A 318 4.89 11.00 -17.77
C ASP A 318 5.29 10.95 -19.24
N ILE A 319 5.84 9.83 -19.71
CA ILE A 319 6.18 9.63 -21.13
C ILE A 319 4.89 9.62 -21.98
N THR A 320 3.86 8.94 -21.51
CA THR A 320 2.60 8.78 -22.24
C THR A 320 1.80 10.08 -22.26
N ARG A 321 1.80 10.82 -21.16
CA ARG A 321 1.14 12.12 -21.00
C ARG A 321 1.52 13.10 -22.12
N LYS A 322 2.81 13.17 -22.45
CA LYS A 322 3.31 13.99 -23.56
C LYS A 322 2.75 13.63 -24.95
N SER A 323 2.12 12.47 -25.08
CA SER A 323 1.48 12.04 -26.33
C SER A 323 0.00 12.42 -26.41
N VAL A 324 -0.61 12.84 -25.32
CA VAL A 324 -2.05 13.16 -25.21
C VAL A 324 -2.32 14.59 -24.74
N GLU A 325 -1.28 15.33 -24.37
CA GLU A 325 -1.34 16.74 -24.00
C GLU A 325 -0.46 17.60 -24.94
N ASP A 326 -0.85 18.85 -25.14
CA ASP A 326 -0.07 19.87 -25.82
C ASP A 326 -0.14 21.17 -25.01
N GLY A 327 0.89 21.43 -24.20
CA GLY A 327 0.86 22.47 -23.18
C GLY A 327 -0.24 22.20 -22.14
N ASP A 328 -1.14 23.15 -21.98
CA ASP A 328 -2.27 23.08 -21.04
C ASP A 328 -3.52 22.40 -21.66
N TYR A 329 -3.43 21.92 -22.91
CA TYR A 329 -4.56 21.32 -23.60
C TYR A 329 -4.44 19.80 -23.66
N THR A 330 -5.48 19.12 -23.19
CA THR A 330 -5.62 17.67 -23.30
C THR A 330 -6.52 17.34 -24.50
N PHE A 331 -6.03 16.56 -25.45
CA PHE A 331 -6.80 16.14 -26.63
C PHE A 331 -7.21 14.67 -26.61
N ALA A 332 -6.76 13.92 -25.60
CA ALA A 332 -7.19 12.55 -25.35
C ALA A 332 -7.01 12.19 -23.86
N THR A 333 -7.88 11.32 -23.35
CA THR A 333 -7.92 10.98 -21.92
C THR A 333 -7.13 9.72 -21.65
N MET A 334 -6.26 9.74 -20.63
CA MET A 334 -5.73 8.55 -19.99
C MET A 334 -6.66 8.12 -18.86
N TYR A 335 -6.94 6.82 -18.78
CA TYR A 335 -7.73 6.25 -17.70
C TYR A 335 -7.01 5.06 -17.08
N LEU A 336 -6.61 5.23 -15.83
CA LEU A 336 -5.88 4.23 -15.06
C LEU A 336 -6.84 3.53 -14.11
N VAL A 337 -6.93 2.22 -14.21
CA VAL A 337 -7.76 1.43 -13.28
C VAL A 337 -6.94 0.31 -12.66
N GLY A 338 -7.21 -0.01 -11.40
CA GLY A 338 -6.55 -1.14 -10.74
C GLY A 338 -7.18 -1.49 -9.41
N THR A 339 -6.80 -2.65 -8.93
CA THR A 339 -7.06 -3.10 -7.56
C THR A 339 -5.85 -2.80 -6.68
N ALA A 340 -5.98 -3.07 -5.38
CA ALA A 340 -4.85 -3.12 -4.47
C ALA A 340 -3.74 -4.03 -5.02
N ALA A 341 -2.50 -3.67 -4.70
CA ALA A 341 -1.31 -4.32 -5.22
C ALA A 341 -1.24 -5.81 -4.89
N GLU A 342 -0.81 -6.63 -5.85
CA GLU A 342 -0.29 -7.97 -5.60
C GLU A 342 1.09 -7.89 -4.96
N ASP A 343 1.52 -8.99 -4.28
CA ASP A 343 2.73 -9.05 -3.42
C ASP A 343 4.05 -8.61 -4.08
N GLU A 344 4.14 -8.58 -5.41
CA GLU A 344 5.37 -8.28 -6.15
C GLU A 344 5.40 -6.91 -6.84
N SER A 345 4.34 -6.10 -6.73
CA SER A 345 4.21 -4.84 -7.46
C SER A 345 4.68 -3.62 -6.66
N ASP A 346 5.25 -2.63 -7.34
CA ASP A 346 5.55 -1.33 -6.78
C ASP A 346 4.33 -0.40 -6.85
N PHE A 347 3.46 -0.48 -5.84
CA PHE A 347 2.29 0.38 -5.75
C PHE A 347 2.62 1.84 -5.37
N SER A 348 3.88 2.18 -5.12
CA SER A 348 4.27 3.54 -4.70
C SER A 348 3.94 4.58 -5.76
N SER A 349 4.20 4.26 -7.03
CA SER A 349 3.86 5.11 -8.17
C SER A 349 2.35 5.33 -8.31
N ALA A 350 1.55 4.27 -8.22
CA ALA A 350 0.09 4.37 -8.25
C ALA A 350 -0.45 5.17 -7.06
N LYS A 351 0.10 4.97 -5.86
CA LYS A 351 -0.22 5.75 -4.66
C LYS A 351 0.05 7.24 -4.87
N THR A 352 1.17 7.59 -5.50
CA THR A 352 1.51 8.99 -5.80
C THR A 352 0.46 9.61 -6.72
N LEU A 353 0.08 8.95 -7.82
CA LEU A 353 -0.95 9.43 -8.74
C LEU A 353 -2.32 9.56 -8.07
N LEU A 354 -2.67 8.64 -7.16
CA LEU A 354 -3.96 8.64 -6.45
C LEU A 354 -4.08 9.75 -5.41
N TYR A 355 -3.03 10.04 -4.63
CA TYR A 355 -3.06 11.02 -3.54
C TYR A 355 -2.54 12.42 -3.93
N TYR A 356 -1.97 12.58 -5.13
CA TYR A 356 -1.52 13.85 -5.68
C TYR A 356 -2.01 14.03 -7.13
N PRO A 357 -3.30 13.81 -7.40
CA PRO A 357 -3.82 13.76 -8.78
C PRO A 357 -3.61 15.08 -9.53
N GLU A 358 -3.72 16.21 -8.87
CA GLU A 358 -3.59 17.55 -9.46
C GLU A 358 -2.20 17.80 -10.06
N ALA A 359 -1.14 17.27 -9.45
CA ALA A 359 0.23 17.39 -9.97
C ALA A 359 0.42 16.67 -11.32
N TYR A 360 -0.47 15.74 -11.64
CA TYR A 360 -0.40 14.90 -12.83
C TYR A 360 -1.54 15.13 -13.82
N ASN A 361 -2.25 16.25 -13.71
CA ASN A 361 -3.43 16.57 -14.52
C ASN A 361 -4.51 15.47 -14.47
N ILE A 362 -4.69 14.85 -13.32
CA ILE A 362 -5.74 13.87 -13.05
C ILE A 362 -6.88 14.58 -12.31
N LEU A 363 -8.12 14.31 -12.69
CA LEU A 363 -9.28 14.87 -11.99
C LEU A 363 -9.24 14.45 -10.51
N SER A 364 -9.11 15.45 -9.63
CA SER A 364 -9.15 15.26 -8.20
C SER A 364 -10.56 15.36 -7.65
N VAL A 365 -10.86 14.60 -6.61
CA VAL A 365 -12.06 14.73 -5.80
C VAL A 365 -11.67 14.94 -4.34
N GLU A 366 -12.53 15.55 -3.53
CA GLU A 366 -12.34 15.62 -2.10
C GLU A 366 -12.21 14.20 -1.51
N ASN A 367 -11.21 13.98 -0.66
CA ASN A 367 -11.00 12.67 -0.04
C ASN A 367 -11.96 12.45 1.12
N VAL A 368 -13.19 12.12 0.81
CA VAL A 368 -14.24 11.73 1.77
C VAL A 368 -14.18 10.26 2.17
N TYR A 369 -13.23 9.50 1.61
CA TYR A 369 -13.14 8.05 1.72
C TYR A 369 -12.29 7.58 2.89
N ASP A 370 -11.21 8.31 3.21
CA ASP A 370 -10.33 7.96 4.34
C ASP A 370 -10.88 8.53 5.67
N ARG A 371 -10.40 7.96 6.78
CA ARG A 371 -10.69 8.50 8.11
C ARG A 371 -10.01 9.85 8.29
N PRO A 372 -10.53 10.73 9.17
CA PRO A 372 -9.87 12.01 9.48
C PRO A 372 -8.39 11.81 9.83
N LYS A 373 -7.52 12.62 9.27
CA LYS A 373 -6.05 12.61 9.45
C LYS A 373 -5.29 11.40 8.86
N GLN A 374 -5.97 10.46 8.19
CA GLN A 374 -5.29 9.30 7.57
C GLN A 374 -4.91 9.52 6.12
N GLY A 375 -5.64 10.34 5.37
CA GLY A 375 -5.44 10.60 3.95
C GLY A 375 -4.95 12.02 3.65
N LYS A 376 -4.71 12.30 2.38
CA LYS A 376 -4.53 13.65 1.85
C LYS A 376 -5.91 14.28 1.61
N PRO A 377 -6.01 15.62 1.49
CA PRO A 377 -7.30 16.31 1.31
C PRO A 377 -7.97 15.95 -0.03
N THR A 378 -7.21 15.62 -1.05
CA THR A 378 -7.70 15.20 -2.37
C THR A 378 -7.27 13.80 -2.72
N PHE A 379 -8.02 13.14 -3.59
CA PHE A 379 -7.79 11.79 -4.07
C PHE A 379 -8.24 11.69 -5.54
N GLY A 380 -7.81 10.65 -6.25
CA GLY A 380 -8.45 10.25 -7.50
C GLY A 380 -9.87 9.73 -7.23
N TYR A 381 -10.28 8.65 -7.89
CA TYR A 381 -11.57 8.04 -7.62
C TYR A 381 -11.40 6.70 -6.89
N PHE A 382 -12.21 6.47 -5.86
CA PHE A 382 -12.23 5.22 -5.10
C PHE A 382 -13.58 4.51 -5.25
N PHE A 383 -13.54 3.22 -5.60
CA PHE A 383 -14.70 2.34 -5.63
C PHE A 383 -14.64 1.37 -4.45
N PRO A 384 -15.30 1.66 -3.32
CA PRO A 384 -15.18 0.89 -2.08
C PRO A 384 -15.93 -0.43 -2.13
N SER A 385 -15.55 -1.36 -1.25
CA SER A 385 -16.11 -2.71 -1.23
C SER A 385 -17.54 -2.81 -0.70
N TYR A 386 -18.00 -1.81 0.03
CA TYR A 386 -19.38 -1.72 0.52
C TYR A 386 -20.36 -1.18 -0.52
N VAL A 387 -19.89 -0.64 -1.65
CA VAL A 387 -20.74 -0.21 -2.77
C VAL A 387 -20.91 -1.37 -3.75
N ASN A 388 -22.14 -1.64 -4.16
CA ASN A 388 -22.50 -2.72 -5.10
C ASN A 388 -21.96 -4.11 -4.67
N ARG A 389 -22.00 -4.41 -3.37
CA ARG A 389 -21.72 -5.74 -2.87
C ARG A 389 -22.85 -6.69 -3.20
N ALA A 390 -22.51 -7.88 -3.70
CA ALA A 390 -23.52 -8.89 -4.08
C ALA A 390 -24.47 -9.21 -2.90
N GLY A 391 -25.77 -9.10 -3.14
CA GLY A 391 -26.80 -9.32 -2.11
C GLY A 391 -27.03 -8.12 -1.16
N CYS A 392 -26.31 -7.00 -1.35
CA CYS A 392 -26.43 -5.78 -0.55
C CYS A 392 -26.81 -4.56 -1.41
N TYR A 393 -27.73 -4.71 -2.35
CA TYR A 393 -28.31 -3.62 -3.13
C TYR A 393 -29.72 -3.98 -3.59
N ASN A 394 -30.53 -2.96 -3.85
CA ASN A 394 -31.88 -3.12 -4.33
C ASN A 394 -31.94 -3.30 -5.87
N LYS A 395 -33.16 -3.40 -6.42
CA LYS A 395 -33.40 -3.53 -7.87
C LYS A 395 -32.88 -2.35 -8.70
N ASP A 396 -32.80 -1.16 -8.11
CA ASP A 396 -32.32 0.05 -8.75
C ASP A 396 -30.79 0.26 -8.57
N GLY A 397 -30.11 -0.74 -7.99
CA GLY A 397 -28.67 -0.73 -7.77
C GLY A 397 -28.19 0.14 -6.62
N VAL A 398 -29.10 0.62 -5.75
CA VAL A 398 -28.76 1.39 -4.54
C VAL A 398 -28.24 0.45 -3.46
N SER A 399 -27.06 0.72 -2.95
CA SER A 399 -26.37 -0.14 -1.99
C SER A 399 -26.95 -0.01 -0.58
N ASP A 400 -27.16 -1.15 0.09
CA ASP A 400 -27.29 -1.22 1.54
C ASP A 400 -25.89 -1.29 2.16
N VAL A 401 -25.34 -0.12 2.47
CA VAL A 401 -23.97 0.06 2.96
C VAL A 401 -23.79 -0.57 4.34
N VAL A 402 -24.78 -0.45 5.21
CA VAL A 402 -24.72 -1.01 6.57
C VAL A 402 -24.62 -2.55 6.50
N LYS A 403 -25.47 -3.19 5.72
CA LYS A 403 -25.41 -4.63 5.52
C LYS A 403 -24.09 -5.08 4.90
N ALA A 404 -23.60 -4.35 3.89
CA ALA A 404 -22.33 -4.65 3.24
C ALA A 404 -21.13 -4.53 4.18
N LEU A 405 -21.11 -3.51 5.03
CA LEU A 405 -20.07 -3.34 6.06
C LEU A 405 -20.07 -4.48 7.08
N ILE A 406 -21.27 -4.89 7.57
CA ILE A 406 -21.40 -6.03 8.47
C ILE A 406 -20.78 -7.28 7.84
N GLU A 407 -21.10 -7.59 6.58
CA GLU A 407 -20.55 -8.75 5.88
C GLU A 407 -19.02 -8.68 5.75
N ILE A 408 -18.47 -7.50 5.38
CA ILE A 408 -17.00 -7.29 5.26
C ILE A 408 -16.33 -7.50 6.63
N LEU A 409 -16.84 -6.86 7.68
CA LEU A 409 -16.27 -6.93 9.01
C LEU A 409 -16.37 -8.34 9.60
N MET A 410 -17.47 -9.05 9.37
CA MET A 410 -17.61 -10.46 9.75
C MET A 410 -16.63 -11.38 9.02
N GLN A 411 -16.33 -11.11 7.74
CA GLN A 411 -15.30 -11.84 7.00
C GLN A 411 -13.91 -11.58 7.61
N ARG A 412 -13.60 -10.33 7.95
CA ARG A 412 -12.34 -9.94 8.63
C ARG A 412 -12.23 -10.62 10.01
N HIS A 413 -13.31 -10.61 10.77
CA HIS A 413 -13.36 -11.30 12.06
C HIS A 413 -13.09 -12.81 11.93
N LYS A 414 -13.74 -13.47 10.97
CA LYS A 414 -13.50 -14.91 10.71
C LYS A 414 -12.06 -15.19 10.26
N ALA A 415 -11.45 -14.30 9.47
CA ALA A 415 -10.09 -14.45 9.00
C ALA A 415 -9.04 -14.46 10.13
N LYS A 416 -9.33 -13.86 11.29
CA LYS A 416 -8.47 -13.91 12.49
C LYS A 416 -8.26 -15.33 13.03
N TYR A 417 -9.23 -16.21 12.83
CA TYR A 417 -9.16 -17.61 13.25
C TYR A 417 -8.55 -18.53 12.20
N SER A 418 -8.00 -17.96 11.13
CA SER A 418 -7.27 -18.72 10.09
C SER A 418 -5.87 -19.10 10.61
N ALA A 419 -5.39 -20.26 10.20
CA ALA A 419 -4.01 -20.68 10.45
C ALA A 419 -2.95 -19.80 9.75
N ASP A 420 -3.35 -18.99 8.76
CA ASP A 420 -2.46 -18.05 8.07
C ASP A 420 -2.55 -16.66 8.71
N PRO A 421 -1.47 -16.18 9.37
CA PRO A 421 -1.44 -14.83 9.97
C PRO A 421 -1.71 -13.68 8.98
N LYS A 422 -1.49 -13.92 7.68
CA LYS A 422 -1.72 -12.94 6.62
C LYS A 422 -3.17 -12.89 6.14
N SER A 423 -4.02 -13.82 6.59
CA SER A 423 -5.39 -13.96 6.11
C SER A 423 -6.21 -12.68 6.31
N VAL A 424 -6.08 -12.03 7.46
CA VAL A 424 -6.78 -10.78 7.77
C VAL A 424 -6.36 -9.65 6.82
N LEU A 425 -5.05 -9.46 6.62
CA LEU A 425 -4.54 -8.40 5.74
C LEU A 425 -4.95 -8.62 4.28
N ARG A 426 -4.97 -9.88 3.83
CA ARG A 426 -5.49 -10.20 2.48
C ARG A 426 -6.95 -9.83 2.34
N VAL A 427 -7.79 -10.20 3.31
CA VAL A 427 -9.23 -9.87 3.29
C VAL A 427 -9.43 -8.35 3.30
N ILE A 428 -8.62 -7.59 4.07
CA ILE A 428 -8.67 -6.12 4.07
C ILE A 428 -8.27 -5.55 2.71
N ALA A 429 -7.21 -6.05 2.10
CA ALA A 429 -6.73 -5.56 0.80
C ALA A 429 -7.67 -5.95 -0.36
N GLU A 430 -8.30 -7.14 -0.30
CA GLU A 430 -9.25 -7.59 -1.32
C GLU A 430 -10.62 -6.91 -1.22
N ASP A 431 -11.08 -6.64 0.01
CA ASP A 431 -12.33 -5.96 0.32
C ASP A 431 -12.09 -4.67 1.14
N PRO A 432 -11.43 -3.63 0.56
CA PRO A 432 -11.10 -2.42 1.28
C PRO A 432 -12.32 -1.54 1.55
N ILE A 433 -12.39 -0.98 2.75
CA ILE A 433 -13.39 0.01 3.16
C ILE A 433 -12.88 1.42 2.81
N THR A 434 -11.57 1.65 2.94
CA THR A 434 -10.93 2.94 2.64
C THR A 434 -9.79 2.79 1.63
N PRO A 435 -9.38 3.86 0.93
CA PRO A 435 -8.19 3.84 0.09
C PRO A 435 -6.93 3.41 0.85
N ALA A 436 -6.77 3.88 2.08
CA ALA A 436 -5.63 3.51 2.93
C ALA A 436 -5.55 1.99 3.15
N GLU A 437 -6.69 1.31 3.35
CA GLU A 437 -6.76 -0.15 3.45
C GLU A 437 -6.41 -0.85 2.15
N ALA A 438 -6.86 -0.32 1.01
CA ALA A 438 -6.55 -0.87 -0.31
C ALA A 438 -5.04 -0.80 -0.64
N ILE A 439 -4.33 0.16 -0.05
CA ILE A 439 -2.91 0.41 -0.30
C ILE A 439 -2.02 -0.32 0.72
N ILE A 440 -2.61 -0.99 1.72
CA ILE A 440 -1.86 -1.80 2.67
C ILE A 440 -1.13 -2.90 1.88
N LYS A 441 0.20 -2.83 1.87
CA LYS A 441 1.02 -3.90 1.30
C LYS A 441 0.76 -5.19 2.09
N VAL A 442 0.21 -6.20 1.43
CA VAL A 442 0.03 -7.55 1.99
C VAL A 442 1.37 -8.29 2.09
N LYS A 443 2.50 -7.70 1.69
CA LYS A 443 3.79 -8.18 2.15
C LYS A 443 3.66 -8.28 3.66
N ALA A 444 3.69 -9.50 4.19
CA ALA A 444 3.76 -9.69 5.63
C ALA A 444 4.80 -8.72 6.12
N ALA A 445 4.38 -7.76 6.89
CA ALA A 445 5.30 -6.91 7.59
C ALA A 445 6.24 -7.87 8.31
N PHE A 446 7.51 -7.83 7.97
CA PHE A 446 8.48 -8.75 8.55
C PHE A 446 8.51 -8.57 10.08
N PHE A 447 8.20 -7.35 10.52
CA PHE A 447 8.09 -6.94 11.92
C PHE A 447 6.62 -6.74 12.35
N PRO A 448 6.30 -6.75 13.64
CA PRO A 448 4.93 -6.65 14.17
C PRO A 448 4.40 -5.20 14.07
N VAL A 449 3.98 -4.77 12.88
CA VAL A 449 3.58 -3.38 12.59
C VAL A 449 2.49 -2.86 13.51
N THR A 450 1.46 -3.65 13.82
CA THR A 450 0.35 -3.21 14.68
C THR A 450 0.86 -2.81 16.08
N THR A 451 1.64 -3.68 16.71
CA THR A 451 2.16 -3.44 18.06
C THR A 451 3.25 -2.34 18.08
N LEU A 452 4.05 -2.26 16.99
CA LEU A 452 5.01 -1.16 16.82
C LEU A 452 4.28 0.19 16.67
N THR A 453 3.14 0.22 15.96
CA THR A 453 2.32 1.43 15.83
C THR A 453 1.71 1.84 17.16
N GLU A 454 1.24 0.89 17.96
CA GLU A 454 0.77 1.15 19.33
C GLU A 454 1.88 1.76 20.18
N ARG A 455 3.11 1.21 20.11
CA ARG A 455 4.26 1.77 20.84
C ARG A 455 4.62 3.17 20.36
N LEU A 456 4.61 3.42 19.06
CA LEU A 456 4.85 4.74 18.49
C LEU A 456 3.83 5.77 18.99
N GLN A 457 2.56 5.41 19.01
CA GLN A 457 1.49 6.25 19.56
C GLN A 457 1.68 6.56 21.04
N GLN A 458 2.11 5.58 21.86
CA GLN A 458 2.44 5.83 23.26
C GLN A 458 3.55 6.86 23.41
N LEU A 459 4.64 6.75 22.63
CA LEU A 459 5.74 7.71 22.66
C LEU A 459 5.33 9.11 22.20
N ASP A 460 4.41 9.21 21.23
CA ASP A 460 3.94 10.48 20.69
C ASP A 460 2.87 11.16 21.60
N THR A 461 2.15 10.39 22.40
CA THR A 461 1.11 10.91 23.30
C THR A 461 1.65 11.26 24.71
N ASP A 462 2.70 10.58 25.16
CA ASP A 462 3.33 10.87 26.44
C ASP A 462 4.39 11.96 26.30
N ALA A 463 4.05 13.17 26.75
CA ALA A 463 4.93 14.34 26.72
C ALA A 463 6.25 14.13 27.48
N HIS A 464 6.30 13.17 28.41
CA HIS A 464 7.48 12.90 29.28
C HIS A 464 8.35 11.75 28.78
N SER A 465 8.04 11.15 27.63
CA SER A 465 8.75 9.98 27.08
C SER A 465 10.27 10.17 26.93
N PHE A 466 10.74 11.41 26.84
CA PHE A 466 12.13 11.77 26.56
C PHE A 466 12.77 12.70 27.57
N ASP A 467 12.12 13.00 28.71
CA ASP A 467 12.61 13.97 29.71
C ASP A 467 13.89 13.50 30.42
N ASP A 468 14.11 12.19 30.53
CA ASP A 468 15.28 11.56 31.17
C ASP A 468 16.36 11.14 30.16
N VAL A 469 16.24 11.53 28.88
CA VAL A 469 17.22 11.21 27.84
C VAL A 469 18.33 12.25 27.79
N TYR A 470 19.57 11.79 27.83
CA TYR A 470 20.73 12.66 27.66
C TYR A 470 21.03 12.83 26.18
N ILE A 471 20.98 14.08 25.70
CA ILE A 471 21.26 14.43 24.29
C ILE A 471 22.58 15.20 24.26
N GLY A 472 23.54 14.72 23.44
CA GLY A 472 24.82 15.38 23.37
C GLY A 472 25.86 14.65 22.52
N LYS A 473 27.13 14.91 22.87
CA LYS A 473 28.31 14.30 22.23
C LYS A 473 29.27 13.76 23.28
N LEU A 474 30.01 12.74 22.87
CA LEU A 474 31.13 12.22 23.67
C LEU A 474 32.41 12.94 23.26
N VAL A 475 33.24 13.30 24.21
CA VAL A 475 34.52 13.91 23.98
C VAL A 475 35.60 13.29 24.89
N MET A 476 36.83 13.20 24.40
CA MET A 476 37.93 12.74 25.21
C MET A 476 38.50 13.94 26.00
N ASN A 477 38.60 13.80 27.32
CA ASN A 477 39.18 14.79 28.16
C ASN A 477 40.73 14.74 28.13
N LYS A 478 41.38 15.67 28.81
CA LYS A 478 42.85 15.74 28.88
C LYS A 478 43.48 14.54 29.61
N SER A 479 42.72 13.81 30.40
CA SER A 479 43.15 12.61 31.13
C SER A 479 43.04 11.34 30.29
N GLY A 480 42.48 11.44 29.09
CA GLY A 480 42.23 10.28 28.20
C GLY A 480 40.95 9.51 28.54
N GLU A 481 40.06 10.07 29.36
CA GLU A 481 38.76 9.52 29.67
C GLU A 481 37.66 10.12 28.76
N VAL A 482 36.63 9.37 28.47
CA VAL A 482 35.49 9.83 27.66
C VAL A 482 34.45 10.47 28.58
N GLU A 483 34.07 11.69 28.27
CA GLU A 483 33.04 12.46 28.97
C GLU A 483 31.88 12.78 28.05
N PHE A 484 30.66 12.71 28.60
CA PHE A 484 29.46 13.21 27.92
C PHE A 484 29.34 14.72 28.06
N LYS A 485 29.06 15.42 26.96
CA LYS A 485 28.77 16.86 26.94
C LYS A 485 27.46 17.13 26.23
N PRO A 486 26.50 17.83 26.86
CA PRO A 486 25.28 18.29 26.18
C PRO A 486 25.64 19.14 24.95
N THR A 487 24.81 19.05 23.89
CA THR A 487 24.92 19.85 22.68
C THR A 487 23.56 20.44 22.31
N SER A 488 23.55 21.48 21.49
CA SER A 488 22.34 22.02 20.86
C SER A 488 21.92 21.22 19.61
N ASP A 489 22.77 20.29 19.15
CA ASP A 489 22.43 19.44 18.02
C ASP A 489 21.30 18.50 18.43
N GLU A 490 20.34 18.31 17.52
CA GLU A 490 19.18 17.46 17.78
C GLU A 490 19.41 16.04 17.24
N PRO A 491 18.95 15.00 17.95
CA PRO A 491 18.96 13.64 17.44
C PRO A 491 17.92 13.47 16.32
N ILE A 492 18.18 12.59 15.37
CA ILE A 492 17.26 12.28 14.28
C ILE A 492 16.18 11.31 14.79
N ARG A 493 15.05 11.86 15.23
CA ARG A 493 13.89 11.09 15.76
C ARG A 493 12.82 10.77 14.71
N LYS A 494 13.03 11.07 13.42
CA LYS A 494 12.11 10.76 12.33
C LYS A 494 12.82 9.92 11.26
N TYR A 495 12.09 8.96 10.70
CA TYR A 495 12.55 8.20 9.54
C TYR A 495 12.36 9.03 8.26
N GLY A 496 13.27 8.88 7.30
CA GLY A 496 13.19 9.59 5.99
C GLY A 496 13.72 11.02 6.01
N VAL A 497 14.60 11.36 6.95
CA VAL A 497 15.29 12.68 7.01
C VAL A 497 16.41 12.76 5.97
N GLU A 498 16.64 13.98 5.46
CA GLU A 498 17.67 14.28 4.44
C GLU A 498 19.12 14.09 4.92
N ASN A 499 20.02 13.90 3.97
CA ASN A 499 21.36 13.35 4.11
C ASN A 499 22.38 14.17 4.92
N ASP A 500 22.17 15.47 5.12
CA ASP A 500 23.16 16.39 5.67
C ASP A 500 22.96 16.70 7.17
N THR A 501 22.30 15.79 7.89
CA THR A 501 21.99 15.98 9.29
C THR A 501 23.05 15.30 10.17
N PRO A 502 23.90 16.02 10.90
CA PRO A 502 24.96 15.42 11.72
C PRO A 502 24.42 14.56 12.86
N GLY A 503 23.22 14.84 13.38
CA GLY A 503 22.62 14.12 14.50
C GLY A 503 23.35 14.33 15.82
N ALA A 504 22.72 13.90 16.92
CA ALA A 504 23.32 13.86 18.25
C ALA A 504 23.20 12.45 18.85
N ILE A 505 24.04 12.12 19.83
CA ILE A 505 23.93 10.88 20.58
C ILE A 505 22.76 11.02 21.55
N GLU A 506 21.87 10.04 21.58
CA GLU A 506 20.85 9.85 22.60
C GLU A 506 21.30 8.75 23.57
N ILE A 507 21.39 9.08 24.85
CA ILE A 507 21.69 8.12 25.90
C ILE A 507 20.44 7.96 26.77
N PHE A 508 19.84 6.77 26.70
CA PHE A 508 18.66 6.40 27.48
C PHE A 508 19.04 5.93 28.87
N GLU A 509 20.20 5.26 29.01
CA GLU A 509 20.76 4.80 30.27
C GLU A 509 22.29 4.99 30.27
N LEU A 510 22.80 5.65 31.30
CA LEU A 510 24.25 5.81 31.48
C LEU A 510 24.92 4.47 31.80
N PRO A 511 26.21 4.28 31.44
CA PRO A 511 26.90 3.04 31.77
C PRO A 511 26.98 2.84 33.28
N GLU A 512 26.47 1.73 33.77
CA GLU A 512 26.62 1.38 35.17
C GLU A 512 28.04 0.95 35.51
N LYS A 513 28.53 1.44 36.64
CA LYS A 513 29.83 1.12 37.14
C LYS A 513 29.75 0.13 38.29
N ASP A 514 30.69 -0.81 38.31
CA ASP A 514 30.83 -1.77 39.39
C ASP A 514 31.35 -1.10 40.68
N ARG A 515 31.54 -1.88 41.73
CA ARG A 515 32.09 -1.38 43.02
C ARG A 515 33.52 -0.79 42.92
N SER A 516 34.23 -1.10 41.85
CA SER A 516 35.58 -0.55 41.59
C SER A 516 35.51 0.77 40.79
N GLY A 517 34.31 1.24 40.45
CA GLY A 517 34.12 2.45 39.64
C GLY A 517 34.31 2.23 38.13
N LYS A 518 34.41 0.96 37.68
CA LYS A 518 34.61 0.62 36.28
C LYS A 518 33.33 0.06 35.67
N VAL A 519 33.13 0.34 34.37
CA VAL A 519 32.04 -0.32 33.59
C VAL A 519 32.45 -1.77 33.39
N PRO A 520 31.59 -2.76 33.76
CA PRO A 520 31.89 -4.19 33.57
C PRO A 520 32.17 -4.51 32.10
N ASN A 521 33.19 -5.31 31.84
CA ASN A 521 33.49 -5.83 30.52
C ASN A 521 32.35 -6.80 30.13
N THR A 522 32.03 -6.91 28.81
CA THR A 522 31.01 -7.79 28.27
C THR A 522 29.57 -7.51 28.66
N ARG A 523 29.27 -6.48 29.47
CA ARG A 523 27.91 -6.04 29.76
C ARG A 523 27.23 -5.38 28.58
N TYR A 524 27.95 -4.48 27.91
CA TYR A 524 27.44 -3.72 26.78
C TYR A 524 28.04 -4.23 25.47
N ILE A 525 27.23 -4.19 24.42
CA ILE A 525 27.64 -4.50 23.05
C ILE A 525 27.16 -3.39 22.12
N ILE A 526 27.91 -3.19 21.02
CA ILE A 526 27.59 -2.17 20.02
C ILE A 526 27.42 -2.82 18.65
N GLY A 527 26.43 -2.37 17.90
CA GLY A 527 26.27 -2.68 16.48
C GLY A 527 26.27 -1.40 15.65
N HIS A 528 26.89 -1.46 14.49
CA HIS A 528 27.10 -0.29 13.67
C HIS A 528 26.95 -0.57 12.18
N ASP A 529 26.23 0.30 11.48
CA ASP A 529 26.17 0.40 10.02
C ASP A 529 26.93 1.66 9.57
N PRO A 530 28.15 1.51 8.99
CA PRO A 530 29.00 2.63 8.63
C PRO A 530 28.61 3.27 7.28
N VAL A 531 28.96 4.54 7.09
CA VAL A 531 28.99 5.24 5.80
C VAL A 531 30.43 5.58 5.47
N ASP A 532 30.96 5.09 4.35
CA ASP A 532 32.39 5.20 3.97
C ASP A 532 32.73 6.39 3.06
N ASN A 533 31.73 7.00 2.39
CA ASN A 533 31.96 8.01 1.37
C ASN A 533 31.51 9.41 1.83
N ASP A 534 32.44 10.37 1.81
CA ASP A 534 32.14 11.77 2.14
C ASP A 534 31.26 12.46 1.08
N GLN A 535 31.30 12.01 -0.18
CA GLN A 535 30.62 12.62 -1.34
C GLN A 535 29.56 11.72 -2.00
N ALA A 536 29.04 10.71 -1.30
CA ALA A 536 28.04 9.84 -1.92
C ALA A 536 26.69 10.59 -2.09
N GLU A 537 26.12 10.52 -3.28
CA GLU A 537 24.74 10.95 -3.59
C GLU A 537 23.67 10.09 -2.89
N SER A 538 24.08 9.12 -2.05
CA SER A 538 23.16 8.21 -1.36
C SER A 538 22.55 8.86 -0.13
N SER A 539 21.28 8.52 0.14
CA SER A 539 20.52 8.96 1.33
C SER A 539 20.85 8.17 2.61
N SER A 540 21.96 7.43 2.66
CA SER A 540 22.31 6.59 3.81
C SER A 540 22.90 7.41 4.97
N LEU A 541 22.47 7.07 6.19
CA LEU A 541 22.96 7.59 7.45
C LEU A 541 23.85 6.55 8.14
N SER A 542 24.85 7.01 8.87
CA SER A 542 25.61 6.18 9.80
C SER A 542 24.76 5.92 11.03
N SER A 543 24.55 4.65 11.40
CA SER A 543 23.72 4.29 12.55
C SER A 543 24.45 3.36 13.51
N THR A 544 24.24 3.57 14.83
CA THR A 544 24.91 2.86 15.93
C THR A 544 23.96 2.66 17.08
N PHE A 545 23.87 1.44 17.60
CA PHE A 545 23.12 1.12 18.80
C PHE A 545 24.01 0.48 19.87
N VAL A 546 23.76 0.83 21.11
CA VAL A 546 24.35 0.19 22.30
C VAL A 546 23.27 -0.61 22.99
N LEU A 547 23.51 -1.89 23.27
CA LEU A 547 22.63 -2.79 24.02
C LEU A 547 23.27 -3.20 25.32
N ASP A 548 22.51 -3.13 26.42
CA ASP A 548 22.86 -3.75 27.70
C ASP A 548 22.41 -5.21 27.70
N LEU A 549 23.34 -6.16 27.73
CA LEU A 549 23.04 -7.59 27.74
C LEU A 549 22.33 -8.05 29.01
N TRP A 550 22.45 -7.30 30.13
CA TRP A 550 21.83 -7.65 31.38
C TRP A 550 20.35 -7.33 31.43
N THR A 551 19.97 -6.17 30.88
CA THR A 551 18.58 -5.73 30.82
C THR A 551 17.90 -6.09 29.48
N ASP A 552 18.69 -6.48 28.47
CA ASP A 552 18.27 -6.78 27.10
C ASP A 552 17.61 -5.57 26.42
N LYS A 553 18.05 -4.32 26.75
CA LYS A 553 17.50 -3.06 26.26
C LYS A 553 18.53 -2.23 25.50
N ILE A 554 18.06 -1.45 24.54
CA ILE A 554 18.87 -0.41 23.89
C ILE A 554 19.07 0.72 24.90
N VAL A 555 20.33 1.08 25.19
CA VAL A 555 20.71 2.11 26.17
C VAL A 555 21.26 3.37 25.54
N ALA A 556 21.68 3.35 24.25
CA ALA A 556 22.06 4.52 23.51
C ALA A 556 21.89 4.30 21.99
N GLU A 557 21.69 5.41 21.28
CA GLU A 557 21.64 5.50 19.81
C GLU A 557 22.44 6.69 19.32
N TYR A 558 23.13 6.49 18.19
CA TYR A 558 23.59 7.56 17.32
C TYR A 558 23.17 7.24 15.90
N THR A 559 22.49 8.17 15.27
CA THR A 559 22.20 8.12 13.82
C THR A 559 22.42 9.51 13.26
N GLY A 560 23.22 9.59 12.18
CA GLY A 560 23.54 10.86 11.55
C GLY A 560 24.56 10.71 10.43
N ARG A 561 24.87 11.84 9.79
CA ARG A 561 25.89 11.93 8.77
C ARG A 561 26.75 13.16 9.05
N GLN A 562 27.97 12.93 9.50
CA GLN A 562 28.98 13.98 9.68
C GLN A 562 29.59 14.37 8.33
N ALA A 563 30.18 15.53 8.26
CA ALA A 563 30.84 16.03 7.04
C ALA A 563 31.94 15.09 6.53
N PHE A 564 32.65 14.43 7.46
CA PHE A 564 33.63 13.42 7.13
C PHE A 564 33.30 12.08 7.75
N ALA A 565 33.53 10.98 7.02
CA ALA A 565 33.28 9.63 7.49
C ALA A 565 34.10 9.29 8.76
N GLU A 566 35.32 9.79 8.88
CA GLU A 566 36.15 9.61 10.08
C GLU A 566 35.50 10.16 11.35
N ASP A 567 34.71 11.23 11.27
CA ASP A 567 34.01 11.80 12.43
C ASP A 567 32.89 10.85 12.94
N ASN A 568 32.20 10.15 12.03
CA ASN A 568 31.27 9.09 12.43
C ASN A 568 31.98 7.92 13.11
N PHE A 569 33.16 7.52 12.61
CA PHE A 569 33.95 6.43 13.21
C PHE A 569 34.50 6.82 14.59
N GLU A 570 34.83 8.10 14.77
CA GLU A 570 35.27 8.62 16.09
C GLU A 570 34.13 8.54 17.11
N ILE A 571 32.87 8.85 16.71
CA ILE A 571 31.73 8.72 17.61
C ILE A 571 31.57 7.24 18.05
N VAL A 572 31.73 6.28 17.15
CA VAL A 572 31.67 4.85 17.48
C VAL A 572 32.78 4.45 18.44
N ARG A 573 34.03 4.95 18.21
CA ARG A 573 35.17 4.68 19.07
C ARG A 573 34.94 5.22 20.49
N LEU A 574 34.39 6.41 20.60
CA LEU A 574 34.07 7.02 21.89
C LEU A 574 32.95 6.27 22.61
N LEU A 575 31.91 5.79 21.88
CA LEU A 575 30.91 4.94 22.46
C LEU A 575 31.47 3.62 22.98
N CYS A 576 32.40 2.99 22.23
CA CYS A 576 33.06 1.78 22.70
C CYS A 576 33.83 2.01 24.03
N LEU A 577 34.54 3.13 24.13
CA LEU A 577 35.29 3.49 25.36
C LEU A 577 34.34 3.84 26.52
N PHE A 578 33.28 4.61 26.24
CA PHE A 578 32.33 5.07 27.25
C PHE A 578 31.58 3.95 27.91
N TYR A 579 31.11 2.95 27.10
CA TYR A 579 30.40 1.77 27.59
C TYR A 579 31.30 0.55 27.84
N ASN A 580 32.63 0.68 27.71
CA ASN A 580 33.56 -0.45 27.77
C ASN A 580 33.10 -1.63 26.92
N ALA A 581 32.74 -1.38 25.66
CA ALA A 581 32.09 -2.32 24.76
C ALA A 581 32.90 -2.51 23.48
N LYS A 582 32.69 -3.66 22.81
CA LYS A 582 33.17 -3.89 21.45
C LYS A 582 32.05 -3.68 20.45
N CYS A 583 32.44 -3.21 19.25
CA CYS A 583 31.52 -2.93 18.16
C CYS A 583 31.58 -4.00 17.07
N LEU A 584 30.45 -4.67 16.78
CA LEU A 584 30.26 -5.45 15.56
C LEU A 584 29.72 -4.52 14.48
N TYR A 585 30.30 -4.56 13.30
CA TYR A 585 29.97 -3.64 12.21
C TYR A 585 29.87 -4.34 10.86
N GLU A 586 29.23 -3.69 9.89
CA GLU A 586 29.18 -4.15 8.52
C GLU A 586 30.55 -3.99 7.83
N SER A 587 31.23 -5.11 7.56
CA SER A 587 32.61 -5.11 7.05
C SER A 587 32.73 -4.95 5.53
N ASN A 588 31.62 -4.83 4.80
CA ASN A 588 31.61 -4.49 3.37
C ASN A 588 32.25 -3.11 3.14
N LYS A 589 32.11 -2.23 4.14
CA LYS A 589 32.64 -0.87 4.20
C LYS A 589 33.91 -0.90 5.05
N LYS A 590 35.05 -0.55 4.45
CA LYS A 590 36.39 -0.75 5.06
C LYS A 590 36.93 0.45 5.83
N GLY A 591 36.31 1.63 5.72
CA GLY A 591 36.76 2.87 6.31
C GLY A 591 36.91 2.81 7.82
N ILE A 592 35.90 2.23 8.51
CA ILE A 592 35.93 2.09 9.98
C ILE A 592 37.13 1.26 10.47
N TYR A 593 37.45 0.14 9.82
CA TYR A 593 38.62 -0.67 10.20
C TYR A 593 39.92 0.11 10.03
N ALA A 594 40.07 0.82 8.92
CA ALA A 594 41.26 1.64 8.65
C ALA A 594 41.42 2.75 9.71
N TYR A 595 40.32 3.40 10.09
CA TYR A 595 40.31 4.43 11.13
C TYR A 595 40.73 3.86 12.50
N PHE A 596 40.13 2.73 12.92
CA PHE A 596 40.48 2.10 14.20
C PHE A 596 41.90 1.55 14.21
N ALA A 597 42.48 1.15 13.07
CA ALA A 597 43.88 0.81 12.94
C ALA A 597 44.78 2.01 13.07
N LYS A 598 44.44 3.15 12.44
CA LYS A 598 45.13 4.45 12.58
C LYS A 598 45.17 4.91 14.03
N MET A 599 44.08 4.67 14.78
CA MET A 599 43.96 5.04 16.20
C MET A 599 44.48 3.95 17.16
N ASN A 600 45.12 2.89 16.68
CA ASN A 600 45.63 1.76 17.49
C ASN A 600 44.59 1.10 18.40
N CYS A 601 43.32 1.06 17.98
CA CYS A 601 42.20 0.55 18.80
C CYS A 601 41.35 -0.54 18.13
N THR A 602 41.91 -1.32 17.17
CA THR A 602 41.23 -2.42 16.52
C THR A 602 40.71 -3.49 17.48
N HIS A 603 41.20 -3.55 18.72
CA HIS A 603 40.74 -4.42 19.81
C HIS A 603 39.29 -4.08 20.25
N LEU A 604 38.83 -2.85 19.99
CA LEU A 604 37.42 -2.43 20.22
C LEU A 604 36.47 -2.91 19.15
N LEU A 605 36.96 -3.42 18.01
CA LEU A 605 36.13 -4.06 17.00
C LEU A 605 35.96 -5.55 17.30
N ALA A 606 34.72 -6.02 17.20
CA ALA A 606 34.40 -7.42 17.41
C ALA A 606 34.84 -8.29 16.23
N ASP A 607 35.20 -9.53 16.52
CA ASP A 607 35.45 -10.55 15.51
C ASP A 607 34.12 -11.03 14.89
N THR A 608 34.21 -11.57 13.67
CA THR A 608 33.04 -12.24 13.05
C THR A 608 32.54 -13.36 13.95
N PRO A 609 31.24 -13.38 14.33
CA PRO A 609 30.67 -14.40 15.20
C PRO A 609 30.94 -15.83 14.72
N GLU A 610 31.43 -16.70 15.63
CA GLU A 610 31.82 -18.08 15.28
C GLU A 610 30.62 -18.91 14.80
N TYR A 611 29.45 -18.74 15.42
CA TYR A 611 28.25 -19.49 15.04
C TYR A 611 27.77 -19.21 13.61
N LEU A 612 28.09 -18.04 13.01
CA LEU A 612 27.80 -17.76 11.62
C LEU A 612 28.64 -18.60 10.67
N ARG A 613 29.84 -18.99 11.11
CA ARG A 613 30.73 -19.93 10.38
C ARG A 613 30.19 -21.34 10.49
N ASP A 614 29.75 -21.75 11.66
CA ASP A 614 29.15 -23.08 11.91
C ASP A 614 27.87 -23.27 11.08
N LYS A 615 27.08 -22.22 10.90
CA LYS A 615 25.89 -22.20 10.02
C LYS A 615 26.24 -22.07 8.52
N GLN A 616 27.50 -22.05 8.15
CA GLN A 616 27.99 -21.90 6.76
C GLN A 616 27.51 -20.58 6.08
N MET A 617 27.12 -19.59 6.84
CA MET A 617 26.68 -18.29 6.33
C MET A 617 27.85 -17.39 5.95
N VAL A 618 29.05 -17.65 6.49
CA VAL A 618 30.31 -16.95 6.17
C VAL A 618 31.33 -17.95 5.70
N LYS A 619 31.96 -17.70 4.53
CA LYS A 619 33.05 -18.57 4.01
C LYS A 619 34.35 -18.29 4.74
N TYR A 620 35.11 -19.32 5.05
CA TYR A 620 36.49 -19.20 5.53
C TYR A 620 37.32 -18.48 4.45
N SER A 621 37.94 -17.34 4.80
CA SER A 621 39.04 -16.85 3.98
C SER A 621 40.26 -17.68 4.31
N SER A 622 41.02 -18.11 3.30
CA SER A 622 42.26 -18.91 3.42
C SER A 622 43.41 -18.13 4.10
N PHE A 623 43.20 -16.89 4.51
CA PHE A 623 44.19 -16.01 5.15
C PHE A 623 43.68 -15.51 6.50
N GLY A 624 44.20 -16.08 7.58
CA GLY A 624 44.19 -15.56 8.93
C GLY A 624 42.87 -15.68 9.72
N SER A 625 43.03 -16.08 10.96
CA SER A 625 41.95 -16.50 11.87
C SER A 625 41.08 -15.40 12.46
N ASN A 626 41.29 -14.13 12.19
CA ASN A 626 40.55 -13.02 12.85
C ASN A 626 40.06 -11.99 11.84
N GLN A 627 38.94 -12.27 11.19
CA GLN A 627 38.23 -11.28 10.40
C GLN A 627 37.34 -10.42 11.33
N LYS A 628 37.54 -9.09 11.32
CA LYS A 628 36.71 -8.14 12.09
C LYS A 628 35.40 -7.81 11.34
N GLY A 629 34.31 -7.67 12.09
CA GLY A 629 32.99 -7.35 11.52
C GLY A 629 32.30 -8.48 10.77
N VAL A 630 31.20 -8.20 10.10
CA VAL A 630 30.39 -9.16 9.33
C VAL A 630 30.13 -8.62 7.94
N ASN A 631 30.34 -9.45 6.93
CA ASN A 631 29.96 -9.11 5.55
C ASN A 631 28.44 -9.29 5.38
N ALA A 632 27.69 -8.19 5.23
CA ALA A 632 26.24 -8.15 5.14
C ALA A 632 25.73 -8.67 3.78
N THR A 633 25.68 -9.99 3.63
CA THR A 633 25.00 -10.65 2.51
C THR A 633 23.48 -10.66 2.73
N ALA A 634 22.69 -10.85 1.68
CA ALA A 634 21.24 -10.99 1.79
C ALA A 634 20.81 -12.08 2.80
N ALA A 635 21.53 -13.20 2.84
CA ALA A 635 21.29 -14.29 3.79
C ALA A 635 21.51 -13.86 5.24
N ILE A 636 22.63 -13.16 5.52
CA ILE A 636 22.96 -12.64 6.85
C ILE A 636 21.95 -11.56 7.27
N ASN A 637 21.59 -10.66 6.35
CA ASN A 637 20.59 -9.64 6.64
C ASN A 637 19.21 -10.23 6.96
N ASN A 638 18.78 -11.25 6.22
CA ASN A 638 17.52 -11.94 6.51
C ASN A 638 17.56 -12.67 7.86
N TYR A 639 18.68 -13.28 8.20
CA TYR A 639 18.87 -13.93 9.49
C TYR A 639 18.87 -12.90 10.62
N ALA A 640 19.59 -11.78 10.49
CA ALA A 640 19.60 -10.68 11.45
C ALA A 640 18.19 -10.09 11.66
N ASN A 641 17.43 -9.89 10.59
CA ASN A 641 16.05 -9.44 10.67
C ASN A 641 15.18 -10.42 11.48
N GLY A 642 15.39 -11.74 11.32
CA GLY A 642 14.76 -12.78 12.13
C GLY A 642 15.05 -12.62 13.62
N LEU A 643 16.32 -12.43 13.98
CA LEU A 643 16.74 -12.17 15.37
C LEU A 643 16.13 -10.88 15.93
N ILE A 644 16.05 -9.80 15.16
CA ILE A 644 15.38 -8.56 15.57
C ILE A 644 13.91 -8.84 15.87
N ARG A 645 13.19 -9.53 15.00
CA ARG A 645 11.78 -9.85 15.21
C ARG A 645 11.56 -10.67 16.48
N ASP A 646 12.37 -11.71 16.67
CA ASP A 646 12.25 -12.60 17.82
C ASP A 646 12.59 -11.85 19.14
N TRP A 647 13.57 -10.94 19.10
CA TRP A 647 13.89 -10.06 20.21
C TRP A 647 12.76 -9.06 20.54
N LEU A 648 12.16 -8.44 19.53
CA LEU A 648 11.01 -7.53 19.68
C LEU A 648 9.82 -8.22 20.33
N MET A 649 9.52 -9.44 19.91
CA MET A 649 8.36 -10.21 20.37
C MET A 649 8.61 -10.99 21.67
N LYS A 650 9.83 -10.97 22.19
CA LYS A 650 10.20 -11.67 23.42
C LYS A 650 9.31 -11.23 24.59
N PRO A 651 8.63 -12.17 25.31
CA PRO A 651 7.85 -11.81 26.48
C PRO A 651 8.75 -11.34 27.64
N VAL A 652 8.36 -10.25 28.25
CA VAL A 652 9.04 -9.66 29.42
C VAL A 652 8.02 -9.44 30.52
N THR A 653 8.29 -9.94 31.72
CA THR A 653 7.45 -9.69 32.90
C THR A 653 7.89 -8.37 33.52
N MET A 654 6.95 -7.47 33.75
CA MET A 654 7.16 -6.23 34.48
C MET A 654 6.20 -6.15 35.66
N ILE A 655 6.64 -5.50 36.74
CA ILE A 655 5.77 -5.19 37.88
C ILE A 655 5.22 -3.79 37.65
N THR A 656 3.92 -3.67 37.62
CA THR A 656 3.23 -2.37 37.53
C THR A 656 2.24 -2.23 38.67
N THR A 657 2.00 -1.00 39.10
CA THR A 657 1.03 -0.70 40.16
C THR A 657 -0.29 -0.32 39.49
N ILE A 658 -1.29 -1.18 39.63
CA ILE A 658 -2.67 -0.94 39.17
C ILE A 658 -3.53 -0.79 40.42
N ASP A 659 -4.23 0.34 40.56
CA ASP A 659 -5.07 0.66 41.70
C ASP A 659 -4.37 0.52 43.08
N GLY A 660 -3.08 0.86 43.12
CA GLY A 660 -2.27 0.79 44.35
C GLY A 660 -1.77 -0.61 44.70
N VAL A 661 -2.00 -1.62 43.88
CA VAL A 661 -1.53 -3.00 44.03
C VAL A 661 -0.46 -3.33 43.00
N GLU A 662 0.69 -3.83 43.46
CA GLU A 662 1.73 -4.33 42.54
C GLU A 662 1.24 -5.64 41.88
N GLN A 663 1.19 -5.62 40.54
CA GLN A 663 0.81 -6.79 39.74
C GLN A 663 1.91 -7.09 38.69
N GLU A 664 2.13 -8.39 38.50
CA GLU A 664 3.00 -8.85 37.41
C GLU A 664 2.22 -8.84 36.07
N VAL A 665 2.70 -8.03 35.13
CA VAL A 665 2.15 -7.95 33.75
C VAL A 665 3.18 -8.47 32.79
N VAL A 666 2.77 -9.40 31.93
CA VAL A 666 3.61 -9.88 30.81
C VAL A 666 3.39 -8.97 29.60
N THR A 667 4.47 -8.38 29.12
CA THR A 667 4.47 -7.55 27.92
C THR A 667 5.55 -8.01 26.93
N GLN A 668 5.67 -7.38 25.78
CA GLN A 668 6.71 -7.70 24.80
C GLN A 668 7.88 -6.71 24.90
N ASN A 669 9.09 -7.18 24.54
CA ASN A 669 10.30 -6.36 24.65
C ASN A 669 10.22 -5.06 23.81
N LEU A 670 9.48 -5.05 22.70
CA LEU A 670 9.27 -3.87 21.86
C LEU A 670 8.65 -2.67 22.60
N PHE A 671 7.88 -2.90 23.68
CA PHE A 671 7.30 -1.80 24.48
C PHE A 671 8.34 -1.04 25.33
N PHE A 672 9.57 -1.55 25.43
CA PHE A 672 10.69 -0.83 26.04
C PHE A 672 11.50 0.00 25.04
N LEU A 673 11.21 -0.09 23.73
CA LEU A 673 11.86 0.75 22.74
C LEU A 673 11.48 2.22 22.95
N ARG A 674 12.51 3.08 22.97
CA ARG A 674 12.38 4.54 23.01
C ARG A 674 12.86 5.20 21.71
N ASN A 675 13.43 4.42 20.82
CA ASN A 675 14.01 4.81 19.54
C ASN A 675 12.92 5.08 18.49
N ARG A 676 12.34 6.27 18.51
CA ARG A 676 11.17 6.63 17.71
C ARG A 676 11.39 6.38 16.20
N ALA A 677 12.51 6.88 15.65
CA ALA A 677 12.81 6.71 14.23
C ALA A 677 13.10 5.25 13.85
N LEU A 678 13.67 4.43 14.77
CA LEU A 678 13.80 2.99 14.57
C LEU A 678 12.43 2.31 14.46
N ILE A 679 11.47 2.69 15.33
CA ILE A 679 10.11 2.15 15.26
C ILE A 679 9.45 2.52 13.92
N GLU A 680 9.59 3.76 13.46
CA GLU A 680 9.09 4.19 12.14
C GLU A 680 9.73 3.39 11.00
N GLU A 681 11.05 3.16 11.07
CA GLU A 681 11.80 2.37 10.08
C GLU A 681 11.37 0.89 10.07
N LEU A 682 11.14 0.28 11.26
CA LEU A 682 10.61 -1.07 11.39
C LEU A 682 9.18 -1.21 10.81
N ILE A 683 8.32 -0.21 11.01
CA ILE A 683 6.97 -0.16 10.44
C ILE A 683 7.05 -0.03 8.90
N ALA A 684 7.94 0.81 8.40
CA ALA A 684 8.12 1.06 6.98
C ALA A 684 8.93 -0.04 6.26
N PHE A 685 9.52 -0.99 6.99
CA PHE A 685 10.49 -1.95 6.49
C PHE A 685 10.04 -2.64 5.20
N ASN A 686 10.88 -2.48 4.18
CA ASN A 686 10.82 -3.19 2.92
C ASN A 686 12.25 -3.53 2.51
N PRO A 687 12.55 -4.73 2.02
CA PRO A 687 13.89 -5.10 1.54
C PRO A 687 14.49 -4.17 0.46
N GLU A 688 13.65 -3.37 -0.20
CA GLU A 688 14.06 -2.47 -1.31
C GLU A 688 14.36 -1.03 -0.85
N ILE A 689 14.05 -0.67 0.39
CA ILE A 689 14.33 0.67 0.93
C ILE A 689 15.60 0.70 1.75
N ASN A 690 16.18 1.91 1.89
CA ASN A 690 17.32 2.12 2.77
C ASN A 690 16.88 2.04 4.24
N VAL A 691 17.55 1.19 5.04
CA VAL A 691 17.16 0.85 6.43
C VAL A 691 18.42 0.81 7.32
N ASP A 692 19.07 1.96 7.50
CA ASP A 692 20.35 2.08 8.19
C ASP A 692 20.26 1.65 9.68
N ARG A 693 19.17 2.03 10.38
CA ARG A 693 18.96 1.65 11.78
C ARG A 693 18.70 0.16 11.93
N ILE A 694 17.90 -0.42 11.05
CA ILE A 694 17.63 -1.88 11.08
C ILE A 694 18.92 -2.65 10.79
N ARG A 695 19.81 -2.15 9.92
CA ARG A 695 21.12 -2.76 9.67
C ARG A 695 22.02 -2.70 10.90
N ALA A 696 22.13 -1.54 11.52
CA ALA A 696 22.89 -1.37 12.76
C ALA A 696 22.34 -2.25 13.90
N LEU A 697 21.01 -2.29 14.08
CA LEU A 697 20.37 -3.19 15.05
C LEU A 697 20.59 -4.66 14.71
N GLY A 698 20.64 -5.01 13.42
CA GLY A 698 21.01 -6.35 12.94
C GLY A 698 22.39 -6.77 13.41
N MET A 699 23.37 -5.87 13.35
CA MET A 699 24.71 -6.12 13.88
C MET A 699 24.68 -6.33 15.40
N VAL A 700 23.88 -5.54 16.14
CA VAL A 700 23.65 -5.75 17.59
C VAL A 700 23.10 -7.17 17.85
N MET A 701 22.05 -7.57 17.13
CA MET A 701 21.41 -8.87 17.36
C MET A 701 22.29 -10.04 16.98
N LEU A 702 23.11 -9.92 15.91
CA LEU A 702 24.09 -10.94 15.57
C LEU A 702 25.15 -11.07 16.67
N TYR A 703 25.62 -9.97 17.26
CA TYR A 703 26.61 -9.98 18.34
C TYR A 703 26.00 -10.46 19.66
N ARG A 704 24.76 -10.07 19.93
CA ARG A 704 23.98 -10.56 21.07
C ARG A 704 23.83 -12.09 21.04
N GLU A 705 23.47 -12.64 19.89
CA GLU A 705 23.34 -14.11 19.71
C GLU A 705 24.67 -14.82 19.99
N GLU A 706 25.80 -14.29 19.51
CA GLU A 706 27.13 -14.83 19.84
C GLU A 706 27.38 -14.89 21.34
N LYS A 707 27.07 -13.79 22.06
CA LYS A 707 27.25 -13.75 23.51
C LYS A 707 26.30 -14.72 24.24
N MET A 708 25.06 -14.84 23.79
CA MET A 708 24.09 -15.80 24.35
C MET A 708 24.52 -17.25 24.13
N VAL A 709 25.02 -17.60 22.95
CA VAL A 709 25.54 -18.95 22.66
C VAL A 709 26.75 -19.27 23.53
N LEU A 710 27.67 -18.32 23.72
CA LEU A 710 28.82 -18.50 24.60
C LEU A 710 28.43 -18.76 26.05
N TYR A 711 27.43 -18.00 26.56
CA TYR A 711 26.94 -18.21 27.94
C TYR A 711 26.21 -19.54 28.11
N GLN A 712 25.54 -20.05 27.07
CA GLN A 712 24.88 -21.36 27.12
C GLN A 712 25.85 -22.53 27.07
N GLY A 713 26.88 -22.43 26.20
CA GLY A 713 27.75 -23.53 25.91
C GLY A 713 28.92 -23.70 26.87
N ASN A 714 29.74 -22.70 27.02
CA ASN A 714 30.89 -22.68 27.91
C ASN A 714 31.45 -21.27 28.05
N PRO A 715 31.40 -20.65 29.22
CA PRO A 715 31.91 -19.28 29.44
C PRO A 715 33.40 -19.11 29.05
N SER A 716 34.20 -20.16 29.09
CA SER A 716 35.61 -20.09 28.73
C SER A 716 35.87 -19.85 27.24
N ARG A 717 34.86 -19.96 26.40
CA ARG A 717 34.97 -19.64 24.98
C ARG A 717 34.84 -18.15 24.65
N ASP A 718 34.30 -17.35 25.58
CA ASP A 718 34.26 -15.90 25.38
C ASP A 718 35.67 -15.31 25.61
N LYS A 719 36.36 -14.98 24.54
CA LYS A 719 37.73 -14.41 24.57
C LYS A 719 37.78 -13.03 25.20
N ASP A 720 36.64 -12.38 25.33
CA ASP A 720 36.51 -11.02 25.87
C ASP A 720 36.18 -11.05 27.36
N ALA A 721 35.64 -12.18 27.88
CA ALA A 721 35.29 -12.34 29.28
C ALA A 721 36.48 -12.89 30.09
N THR A 722 36.75 -12.28 31.21
CA THR A 722 37.60 -12.86 32.26
C THR A 722 36.72 -13.53 33.31
N PRO A 723 37.27 -14.44 34.14
CA PRO A 723 36.50 -15.02 35.26
C PRO A 723 35.93 -14.00 36.24
N LYS A 724 36.52 -12.77 36.25
CA LYS A 724 36.06 -11.66 37.10
C LYS A 724 34.95 -10.85 36.44
N ASP A 725 34.93 -10.80 35.11
CA ASP A 725 33.97 -10.00 34.32
C ASP A 725 32.70 -10.83 33.97
N TYR A 726 32.74 -12.12 34.26
CA TYR A 726 31.62 -13.01 33.96
C TYR A 726 30.49 -12.84 35.00
N ILE A 727 29.31 -12.47 34.53
CA ILE A 727 28.13 -12.15 35.36
C ILE A 727 27.86 -13.19 36.42
N GLY A 728 27.95 -14.46 36.10
CA GLY A 728 27.70 -15.56 37.02
C GLY A 728 28.76 -15.72 38.11
N ASN A 729 29.93 -15.13 37.96
CA ASN A 729 31.07 -15.21 38.88
C ASN A 729 31.34 -13.94 39.66
N ASP A 730 30.67 -12.83 39.33
CA ASP A 730 30.78 -11.59 40.09
C ASP A 730 30.15 -11.78 41.47
N PRO A 731 30.91 -11.58 42.59
CA PRO A 731 30.37 -11.68 43.93
C PRO A 731 29.17 -10.76 44.19
N PHE A 732 29.05 -9.68 43.43
CA PHE A 732 27.93 -8.75 43.51
C PHE A 732 26.62 -9.40 43.04
N PHE A 733 26.68 -10.29 42.04
CA PHE A 733 25.50 -10.99 41.50
C PHE A 733 25.25 -12.38 42.15
N THR A 734 26.26 -12.97 42.79
CA THR A 734 26.14 -14.29 43.39
C THR A 734 25.81 -14.26 44.90
N ASN A 735 26.11 -13.13 45.58
CA ASN A 735 25.89 -13.00 47.03
C ASN A 735 24.73 -12.07 47.35
N ASN A 736 23.57 -12.62 47.67
CA ASN A 736 22.42 -11.92 48.29
C ASN A 736 22.12 -10.53 47.69
N TYR A 737 22.38 -10.38 46.44
CA TYR A 737 21.94 -9.18 45.74
C TYR A 737 20.42 -9.14 45.77
N ASP A 738 19.87 -7.99 46.03
CA ASP A 738 18.45 -7.73 46.21
C ASP A 738 17.62 -8.58 45.24
N LYS A 739 16.61 -9.26 45.73
CA LYS A 739 15.71 -10.14 44.96
C LYS A 739 15.16 -9.44 43.70
N LYS A 740 15.14 -8.11 43.68
CA LYS A 740 14.78 -7.27 42.52
C LYS A 740 15.71 -7.44 41.30
N PHE A 741 16.95 -7.85 41.50
CA PHE A 741 17.97 -8.01 40.45
C PHE A 741 18.30 -9.48 40.12
N LYS A 742 17.50 -10.44 40.60
CA LYS A 742 17.66 -11.86 40.23
C LYS A 742 17.54 -12.12 38.71
N LYS A 743 16.97 -11.20 37.98
CA LYS A 743 16.57 -11.38 36.59
C LYS A 743 17.72 -11.42 35.56
N PRO A 744 18.82 -10.65 35.62
CA PRO A 744 19.86 -10.72 34.61
C PRO A 744 20.49 -12.11 34.47
N VAL A 745 20.72 -12.76 35.62
CA VAL A 745 21.33 -14.11 35.64
C VAL A 745 20.34 -15.16 35.15
N ASN A 746 19.06 -15.01 35.46
CA ASN A 746 18.01 -15.94 35.02
C ASN A 746 17.63 -15.73 33.56
N LEU A 747 17.70 -14.49 33.03
CA LEU A 747 17.46 -14.21 31.60
C LEU A 747 18.42 -15.00 30.71
N VAL A 748 19.68 -15.08 31.09
CA VAL A 748 20.67 -15.87 30.34
C VAL A 748 20.38 -17.38 30.44
N LYS A 749 19.89 -17.85 31.61
CA LYS A 749 19.53 -19.27 31.81
C LYS A 749 18.20 -19.63 31.14
N ASP A 750 17.20 -18.73 31.20
CA ASP A 750 15.87 -19.01 30.69
C ASP A 750 15.85 -19.00 29.15
N VAL A 751 16.72 -18.19 28.52
CA VAL A 751 16.96 -18.24 27.04
C VAL A 751 17.73 -19.50 26.66
N ALA A 752 18.48 -20.11 27.59
CA ALA A 752 19.23 -21.35 27.35
C ALA A 752 18.34 -22.62 27.37
N THR A 753 17.15 -22.56 27.94
CA THR A 753 16.28 -23.74 28.12
C THR A 753 15.01 -23.72 27.27
N SER A 754 14.74 -22.69 26.53
CA SER A 754 13.70 -22.61 25.52
C SER A 754 14.29 -22.43 24.14
#